data_c2b087e47906944d9368c7894faaed28
#
_entry.id   c2b087e47906944d9368c7894faaed28
#
_cell.length_a   1.000
_cell.length_b   1.000
_cell.length_c   1.000
_cell.angle_alpha   90.00
_cell.angle_beta   90.00
_cell.angle_gamma   90.00
#
_symmetry.space_group_name_H-M   'P 1'
#
loop_
_entity.id
_entity.type
_entity.pdbx_description
1 polymer ?
#
loop_
_entity_poly.entity_id
_entity_poly.type
_entity_poly.pdbx_seq_one_letter_code
_entity_poly.pdbx_strand_id
1 'polypeptide(L)'
;MGKAVYIAEKPSVAQEFAKALKLNAKRKDGYLESEEAIVTWCVGHLVTMSYPEVYDPALKKWSLNTLPFLPQEFQYEVIPGVAKQFQIVSSLLNRQDVDTIYVCTDSGREGEYIYRLVEQEAHVTGKQRKRVWIDSQTEEEILRGIRQAKDLSEYDNLSASAYLRAKEDYLMGINFSRLLTLKYGNSISGYLKTKYAVVSVGRVMTCVLGMVVRREREIREFVKTPFYRVLATLEAEGKTFEGEWKAVKGSRYFESFDLYKENGFKQKEKAQELIAYLKEEEPVTGQIAAIEKKKEKKNPPLLYNLAELQNDCSKRFKISPDETLRIVQELYEKKLVTYPRTDARVLSTAVAKEISKNLNGLSKYGPVAVYLKEIAAMGTYKNLVKTRYVNDKQITDHYAIIPTGQGLSALSSVSQAARNVYDCVVKRFLSIFYPPAVYQKVAVTVKIREESFFSNFKVLAEEGYLKVVGIPQNGGEQSMDPQFFQVVQNLKKGAVLPVCALDVKEGETSPPKRYNSGSMILAMENAGQLIEDEELRAQIKGSGIGTSATRAEILKKLIHIKYLSLNKKTQIITPTLQGEMVYDVVNQSIRSLLNPELTASWEKGLTYVADGEITPDEYMQKLDHFIISRTEGVKRLNNQYQLKEFYDAAAKYYKKPVSSNRTSRKKENQKGES
;
A
#
# COMPACT_ATOMS: atom_id res chain seq x y z
N MET A 1 -5.26 39.11 29.63
CA MET A 1 -5.33 38.24 28.44
C MET A 1 -6.03 36.97 28.86
N GLY A 2 -6.99 36.51 28.07
CA GLY A 2 -7.63 35.24 28.33
C GLY A 2 -6.68 34.06 28.07
N LYS A 3 -7.06 32.88 28.52
CA LYS A 3 -6.29 31.65 28.29
C LYS A 3 -6.37 31.19 26.83
N ALA A 4 -5.31 30.52 26.37
CA ALA A 4 -5.33 29.79 25.11
C ALA A 4 -5.69 28.32 25.34
N VAL A 5 -6.53 27.73 24.47
CA VAL A 5 -6.77 26.30 24.40
C VAL A 5 -6.05 25.72 23.22
N TYR A 6 -5.24 24.68 23.43
CA TYR A 6 -4.61 23.86 22.42
C TYR A 6 -5.34 22.52 22.32
N ILE A 7 -5.99 22.24 21.21
CA ILE A 7 -6.72 20.98 21.00
C ILE A 7 -5.98 20.07 20.02
N ALA A 8 -5.48 18.95 20.51
CA ALA A 8 -4.78 17.95 19.72
C ALA A 8 -5.72 16.80 19.31
N GLU A 9 -5.32 15.98 18.34
CA GLU A 9 -6.09 14.80 17.93
C GLU A 9 -6.04 13.67 18.97
N LYS A 10 -4.91 13.55 19.68
CA LYS A 10 -4.65 12.45 20.63
C LYS A 10 -3.99 12.93 21.92
N PRO A 11 -4.16 12.17 23.02
CA PRO A 11 -3.54 12.51 24.32
C PRO A 11 -2.01 12.62 24.26
N SER A 12 -1.35 11.76 23.50
CA SER A 12 0.11 11.76 23.32
C SER A 12 0.61 13.05 22.67
N VAL A 13 -0.09 13.51 21.63
CA VAL A 13 0.19 14.77 20.94
C VAL A 13 0.00 15.98 21.88
N ALA A 14 -1.11 16.00 22.62
CA ALA A 14 -1.38 17.05 23.62
C ALA A 14 -0.25 17.19 24.66
N GLN A 15 0.29 16.07 25.14
CA GLN A 15 1.41 16.08 26.07
C GLN A 15 2.68 16.70 25.47
N GLU A 16 2.93 16.46 24.18
CA GLU A 16 4.08 17.07 23.49
C GLU A 16 3.91 18.58 23.31
N PHE A 17 2.70 19.07 23.01
CA PHE A 17 2.40 20.49 23.00
C PHE A 17 2.62 21.14 24.37
N ALA A 18 2.10 20.54 25.45
CA ALA A 18 2.30 21.05 26.80
C ALA A 18 3.79 21.11 27.21
N LYS A 19 4.57 20.12 26.77
CA LYS A 19 6.03 20.10 26.98
C LYS A 19 6.74 21.17 26.18
N ALA A 20 6.46 21.29 24.88
CA ALA A 20 7.09 22.27 24.00
C ALA A 20 6.82 23.70 24.48
N LEU A 21 5.61 23.95 24.98
CA LEU A 21 5.20 25.22 25.57
C LEU A 21 5.75 25.44 27.00
N LYS A 22 6.43 24.43 27.59
CA LYS A 22 6.97 24.47 28.97
C LYS A 22 5.93 24.81 30.01
N LEU A 23 4.67 24.37 29.82
CA LEU A 23 3.58 24.67 30.71
C LEU A 23 3.75 23.95 32.07
N ASN A 24 3.66 24.70 33.15
CA ASN A 24 3.52 24.11 34.50
C ASN A 24 2.04 23.68 34.70
N ALA A 25 1.60 22.69 33.88
CA ALA A 25 0.22 22.31 33.81
C ALA A 25 -0.12 21.16 34.79
N LYS A 26 -1.23 21.32 35.51
CA LYS A 26 -1.82 20.25 36.30
C LYS A 26 -2.67 19.33 35.42
N ARG A 27 -2.51 18.03 35.62
CA ARG A 27 -3.34 17.03 34.92
C ARG A 27 -4.72 16.99 35.50
N LYS A 28 -5.72 17.11 34.66
CA LYS A 28 -7.14 16.97 34.93
C LYS A 28 -7.72 15.81 34.11
N ASP A 29 -8.99 15.50 34.33
CA ASP A 29 -9.68 14.51 33.53
C ASP A 29 -9.91 15.06 32.11
N GLY A 30 -9.27 14.47 31.10
CA GLY A 30 -9.38 14.84 29.69
C GLY A 30 -8.57 16.07 29.24
N TYR A 31 -7.77 16.71 30.10
CA TYR A 31 -6.94 17.87 29.72
C TYR A 31 -5.80 18.16 30.70
N LEU A 32 -4.93 19.08 30.33
CA LEU A 32 -3.88 19.68 31.14
C LEU A 32 -4.16 21.17 31.28
N GLU A 33 -4.00 21.75 32.45
CA GLU A 33 -4.28 23.18 32.68
C GLU A 33 -3.16 23.85 33.47
N SER A 34 -2.73 25.02 32.95
CA SER A 34 -1.87 25.98 33.64
C SER A 34 -2.60 27.30 33.88
N GLU A 35 -1.91 28.30 34.43
CA GLU A 35 -2.45 29.64 34.54
C GLU A 35 -2.67 30.31 33.19
N GLU A 36 -1.83 30.01 32.20
CA GLU A 36 -1.79 30.67 30.89
C GLU A 36 -2.56 29.91 29.80
N ALA A 37 -2.60 28.58 29.88
CA ALA A 37 -3.10 27.73 28.81
C ALA A 37 -3.76 26.44 29.27
N ILE A 38 -4.61 25.92 28.41
CA ILE A 38 -5.26 24.60 28.52
C ILE A 38 -4.83 23.77 27.32
N VAL A 39 -4.45 22.52 27.54
CA VAL A 39 -4.15 21.57 26.46
C VAL A 39 -5.09 20.39 26.59
N THR A 40 -5.95 20.19 25.60
CA THR A 40 -6.89 19.08 25.55
C THR A 40 -6.72 18.27 24.28
N TRP A 41 -7.51 17.22 24.10
CA TRP A 41 -7.39 16.32 22.97
C TRP A 41 -8.74 15.70 22.57
N CYS A 42 -8.83 15.32 21.33
CA CYS A 42 -9.75 14.31 20.84
C CYS A 42 -9.19 12.89 21.15
N VAL A 43 -9.92 11.87 20.80
CA VAL A 43 -9.43 10.47 20.82
C VAL A 43 -9.64 9.85 19.43
N GLY A 44 -9.32 10.61 18.38
CA GLY A 44 -9.80 10.46 17.02
C GLY A 44 -11.14 11.18 16.88
N HIS A 45 -12.07 10.63 16.10
CA HIS A 45 -13.39 11.22 15.97
C HIS A 45 -14.19 11.20 17.28
N LEU A 46 -14.72 12.35 17.67
CA LEU A 46 -15.67 12.50 18.78
C LEU A 46 -17.11 12.58 18.28
N VAL A 47 -17.27 12.97 17.02
CA VAL A 47 -18.54 13.22 16.34
C VAL A 47 -18.59 12.43 15.04
N THR A 48 -19.75 11.97 14.65
CA THR A 48 -20.01 11.24 13.40
C THR A 48 -21.29 11.70 12.75
N MET A 49 -21.47 11.42 11.46
CA MET A 49 -22.79 11.61 10.80
C MET A 49 -23.81 10.64 11.36
N SER A 50 -25.02 11.15 11.61
CA SER A 50 -26.14 10.35 12.14
C SER A 50 -26.64 9.34 11.11
N TYR A 51 -27.10 8.19 11.58
CA TYR A 51 -27.73 7.19 10.73
C TYR A 51 -29.10 7.66 10.23
N PRO A 52 -29.62 7.13 9.08
CA PRO A 52 -30.91 7.54 8.51
C PRO A 52 -32.09 7.48 9.47
N GLU A 53 -32.11 6.57 10.44
CA GLU A 53 -33.17 6.48 11.46
C GLU A 53 -33.25 7.67 12.43
N VAL A 54 -32.23 8.50 12.49
CA VAL A 54 -32.25 9.76 13.27
C VAL A 54 -33.08 10.83 12.53
N TYR A 55 -33.02 10.83 11.19
CA TYR A 55 -33.81 11.73 10.36
C TYR A 55 -35.31 11.35 10.32
N ASP A 56 -35.57 10.04 10.20
CA ASP A 56 -36.90 9.47 10.24
C ASP A 56 -36.83 8.03 10.79
N PRO A 57 -37.47 7.73 11.93
CA PRO A 57 -37.52 6.39 12.51
C PRO A 57 -37.98 5.28 11.54
N ALA A 58 -38.78 5.61 10.52
CA ALA A 58 -39.24 4.68 9.50
C ALA A 58 -38.08 4.15 8.66
N LEU A 59 -36.98 4.90 8.52
CA LEU A 59 -35.76 4.52 7.77
C LEU A 59 -34.92 3.46 8.49
N LYS A 60 -35.26 3.09 9.72
CA LYS A 60 -34.69 1.94 10.42
C LYS A 60 -35.01 0.64 9.68
N LYS A 61 -36.23 0.53 9.10
CA LYS A 61 -36.62 -0.58 8.24
C LYS A 61 -36.21 -0.29 6.81
N TRP A 62 -35.29 -1.07 6.27
CA TRP A 62 -34.84 -0.90 4.90
C TRP A 62 -35.94 -1.25 3.89
N SER A 63 -36.16 -0.36 2.92
CA SER A 63 -37.14 -0.54 1.84
C SER A 63 -36.62 0.09 0.55
N LEU A 64 -36.94 -0.52 -0.60
CA LEU A 64 -36.62 0.05 -1.92
C LEU A 64 -37.33 1.39 -2.15
N ASN A 65 -38.52 1.59 -1.53
CA ASN A 65 -39.30 2.82 -1.67
C ASN A 65 -38.67 4.01 -0.95
N THR A 66 -37.81 3.78 0.06
CA THR A 66 -37.13 4.83 0.82
C THR A 66 -35.72 5.12 0.30
N LEU A 67 -35.35 4.55 -0.85
CA LEU A 67 -34.07 4.79 -1.51
C LEU A 67 -34.27 5.61 -2.80
N PRO A 68 -33.33 6.49 -3.17
CA PRO A 68 -32.15 6.85 -2.38
C PRO A 68 -32.47 7.72 -1.17
N PHE A 69 -31.69 7.54 -0.09
CA PHE A 69 -31.68 8.44 1.05
C PHE A 69 -30.70 9.59 0.76
N LEU A 70 -31.23 10.80 0.62
CA LEU A 70 -30.46 12.02 0.31
C LEU A 70 -30.98 13.15 1.23
N PRO A 71 -30.40 13.32 2.42
CA PRO A 71 -30.83 14.37 3.34
C PRO A 71 -30.42 15.74 2.80
N GLN A 72 -31.29 16.71 2.90
CA GLN A 72 -31.00 18.11 2.55
C GLN A 72 -29.99 18.73 3.52
N GLU A 73 -30.16 18.45 4.81
CA GLU A 73 -29.24 18.85 5.87
C GLU A 73 -28.67 17.60 6.54
N PHE A 74 -27.36 17.55 6.67
CA PHE A 74 -26.67 16.44 7.35
C PHE A 74 -26.69 16.66 8.85
N GLN A 75 -27.19 15.67 9.59
CA GLN A 75 -27.16 15.65 11.04
C GLN A 75 -25.94 14.90 11.55
N TYR A 76 -25.42 15.38 12.66
CA TYR A 76 -24.26 14.81 13.32
C TYR A 76 -24.61 14.44 14.76
N GLU A 77 -23.87 13.50 15.32
CA GLU A 77 -24.06 13.05 16.70
C GLU A 77 -22.76 12.72 17.37
N VAL A 78 -22.70 12.95 18.68
CA VAL A 78 -21.54 12.56 19.48
C VAL A 78 -21.48 11.04 19.58
N ILE A 79 -20.32 10.47 19.30
CA ILE A 79 -20.09 9.01 19.37
C ILE A 79 -20.23 8.57 20.83
N PRO A 80 -21.17 7.65 21.18
CA PRO A 80 -21.49 7.31 22.58
C PRO A 80 -20.28 6.85 23.39
N GLY A 81 -19.35 6.09 22.78
CA GLY A 81 -18.16 5.57 23.46
C GLY A 81 -17.15 6.64 23.90
N VAL A 82 -17.25 7.86 23.39
CA VAL A 82 -16.33 8.98 23.68
C VAL A 82 -17.07 10.25 24.15
N ALA A 83 -18.35 10.13 24.48
CA ALA A 83 -19.21 11.25 24.89
C ALA A 83 -18.64 12.03 26.08
N LYS A 84 -18.02 11.36 27.03
CA LYS A 84 -17.36 12.01 28.19
C LYS A 84 -16.27 12.96 27.72
N GLN A 85 -15.38 12.52 26.82
CA GLN A 85 -14.32 13.38 26.30
C GLN A 85 -14.87 14.54 25.47
N PHE A 86 -15.91 14.31 24.69
CA PHE A 86 -16.59 15.39 23.96
C PHE A 86 -17.13 16.45 24.92
N GLN A 87 -17.81 16.07 26.01
CA GLN A 87 -18.33 17.02 27.01
C GLN A 87 -17.21 17.86 27.62
N ILE A 88 -16.07 17.23 27.98
CA ILE A 88 -14.91 17.94 28.49
C ILE A 88 -14.41 18.96 27.46
N VAL A 89 -14.15 18.52 26.23
CA VAL A 89 -13.66 19.40 25.16
C VAL A 89 -14.64 20.54 24.90
N SER A 90 -15.94 20.26 24.73
CA SER A 90 -16.99 21.27 24.53
C SER A 90 -17.00 22.31 25.66
N SER A 91 -16.93 21.87 26.91
CA SER A 91 -16.90 22.79 28.05
C SER A 91 -15.65 23.69 28.05
N LEU A 92 -14.48 23.15 27.66
CA LEU A 92 -13.23 23.91 27.62
C LEU A 92 -13.21 24.93 26.49
N LEU A 93 -13.70 24.59 25.29
CA LEU A 93 -13.76 25.49 24.14
C LEU A 93 -14.70 26.67 24.39
N ASN A 94 -15.75 26.48 25.20
CA ASN A 94 -16.75 27.51 25.53
C ASN A 94 -16.49 28.28 26.83
N ARG A 95 -15.35 28.05 27.52
CA ARG A 95 -15.01 28.78 28.75
C ARG A 95 -14.91 30.29 28.49
N GLN A 96 -15.39 31.06 29.42
CA GLN A 96 -15.39 32.53 29.34
C GLN A 96 -13.96 33.12 29.41
N ASP A 97 -13.06 32.46 30.15
CA ASP A 97 -11.65 32.87 30.29
C ASP A 97 -10.76 32.39 29.13
N VAL A 98 -11.32 31.78 28.08
CA VAL A 98 -10.63 31.35 26.88
C VAL A 98 -10.91 32.35 25.75
N ASP A 99 -9.86 32.95 25.18
CA ASP A 99 -9.96 33.87 24.04
C ASP A 99 -9.58 33.20 22.72
N THR A 100 -8.56 32.34 22.74
CA THR A 100 -7.97 31.76 21.53
C THR A 100 -7.94 30.23 21.58
N ILE A 101 -8.33 29.62 20.49
CA ILE A 101 -8.25 28.16 20.27
C ILE A 101 -7.17 27.90 19.22
N TYR A 102 -6.14 27.15 19.58
CA TYR A 102 -5.14 26.61 18.66
C TYR A 102 -5.55 25.19 18.26
N VAL A 103 -5.84 25.00 16.96
CA VAL A 103 -6.24 23.74 16.38
C VAL A 103 -4.98 22.97 16.02
N CYS A 104 -4.66 21.95 16.81
CA CYS A 104 -3.45 21.15 16.75
C CYS A 104 -3.72 19.70 16.37
N THR A 105 -4.85 19.43 15.70
CA THR A 105 -5.13 18.14 15.07
C THR A 105 -4.17 17.91 13.91
N ASP A 106 -4.00 16.67 13.46
CA ASP A 106 -3.05 16.31 12.40
C ASP A 106 -3.19 17.23 11.18
N SER A 107 -2.07 17.54 10.53
CA SER A 107 -2.00 18.47 9.40
C SER A 107 -2.51 17.78 8.13
N GLY A 108 -3.80 17.91 7.83
CA GLY A 108 -4.45 17.29 6.69
C GLY A 108 -5.97 17.35 6.75
N ARG A 109 -6.64 16.85 5.70
CA ARG A 109 -8.11 16.82 5.60
C ARG A 109 -8.78 16.16 6.80
N GLU A 110 -8.22 15.04 7.27
CA GLU A 110 -8.80 14.27 8.37
C GLU A 110 -8.78 15.06 9.68
N GLY A 111 -7.64 15.65 10.02
CA GLY A 111 -7.51 16.47 11.23
C GLY A 111 -8.38 17.73 11.17
N GLU A 112 -8.56 18.31 9.98
CA GLU A 112 -9.49 19.42 9.77
C GLU A 112 -10.92 18.99 10.03
N TYR A 113 -11.35 17.85 9.47
CA TYR A 113 -12.69 17.30 9.65
C TYR A 113 -13.00 16.97 11.12
N ILE A 114 -12.04 16.34 11.82
CA ILE A 114 -12.19 16.01 13.25
C ILE A 114 -12.49 17.26 14.07
N TYR A 115 -11.66 18.32 13.91
CA TYR A 115 -11.85 19.52 14.71
C TYR A 115 -13.14 20.28 14.34
N ARG A 116 -13.42 20.48 13.05
CA ARG A 116 -14.61 21.23 12.59
C ARG A 116 -15.90 20.60 13.08
N LEU A 117 -15.99 19.27 13.11
CA LEU A 117 -17.15 18.57 13.67
C LEU A 117 -17.28 18.82 15.19
N VAL A 118 -16.16 18.82 15.92
CA VAL A 118 -16.17 19.12 17.35
C VAL A 118 -16.60 20.56 17.62
N GLU A 119 -16.08 21.51 16.85
CA GLU A 119 -16.45 22.92 16.94
C GLU A 119 -17.94 23.15 16.67
N GLN A 120 -18.47 22.52 15.61
CA GLN A 120 -19.86 22.57 15.22
C GLN A 120 -20.78 22.04 16.33
N GLU A 121 -20.55 20.83 16.81
CA GLU A 121 -21.38 20.17 17.82
C GLU A 121 -21.21 20.79 19.23
N ALA A 122 -20.07 21.40 19.51
CA ALA A 122 -19.85 22.16 20.73
C ALA A 122 -20.44 23.59 20.68
N HIS A 123 -20.97 24.00 19.51
CA HIS A 123 -21.53 25.35 19.27
C HIS A 123 -20.61 26.49 19.69
N VAL A 124 -19.30 26.37 19.33
CA VAL A 124 -18.27 27.34 19.70
C VAL A 124 -18.49 28.66 18.98
N THR A 125 -18.61 29.76 19.74
CA THR A 125 -18.77 31.12 19.19
C THR A 125 -17.85 32.12 19.89
N GLY A 126 -17.53 33.21 19.18
CA GLY A 126 -16.83 34.37 19.77
C GLY A 126 -15.35 34.09 20.14
N LYS A 127 -14.72 33.06 19.60
CA LYS A 127 -13.32 32.71 19.86
C LYS A 127 -12.43 32.99 18.64
N GLN A 128 -11.19 33.43 18.88
CA GLN A 128 -10.17 33.44 17.84
C GLN A 128 -9.69 32.01 17.60
N ARG A 129 -9.62 31.56 16.36
CA ARG A 129 -9.22 30.20 16.00
C ARG A 129 -8.01 30.22 15.10
N LYS A 130 -6.96 29.50 15.50
CA LYS A 130 -5.69 29.44 14.76
C LYS A 130 -5.31 28.01 14.44
N ARG A 131 -5.07 27.72 13.19
CA ARG A 131 -4.64 26.39 12.71
C ARG A 131 -3.14 26.25 12.81
N VAL A 132 -2.69 25.28 13.61
CA VAL A 132 -1.29 24.89 13.74
C VAL A 132 -1.01 23.80 12.70
N TRP A 133 0.02 24.02 11.87
CA TRP A 133 0.41 23.07 10.83
C TRP A 133 1.86 22.62 11.06
N ILE A 134 2.05 21.32 11.35
CA ILE A 134 3.35 20.73 11.70
C ILE A 134 3.55 19.39 11.03
N ASP A 135 4.81 19.06 10.70
CA ASP A 135 5.19 17.79 10.07
C ASP A 135 5.81 16.80 11.05
N SER A 136 6.15 17.24 12.25
CA SER A 136 6.67 16.39 13.32
C SER A 136 6.31 16.92 14.70
N GLN A 137 6.50 16.11 15.73
CA GLN A 137 6.22 16.48 17.11
C GLN A 137 7.48 16.88 17.90
N THR A 138 8.51 17.32 17.21
CA THR A 138 9.69 17.91 17.88
C THR A 138 9.34 19.24 18.51
N GLU A 139 9.98 19.59 19.62
CA GLU A 139 9.73 20.87 20.33
C GLU A 139 9.86 22.07 19.39
N GLU A 140 10.90 22.08 18.57
CA GLU A 140 11.19 23.16 17.63
C GLU A 140 10.09 23.32 16.58
N GLU A 141 9.60 22.20 16.02
CA GLU A 141 8.54 22.20 15.00
C GLU A 141 7.19 22.62 15.59
N ILE A 142 6.84 22.14 16.79
CA ILE A 142 5.64 22.58 17.50
C ILE A 142 5.67 24.09 17.72
N LEU A 143 6.78 24.62 18.26
CA LEU A 143 6.91 26.07 18.49
C LEU A 143 6.90 26.88 17.20
N ARG A 144 7.46 26.35 16.10
CA ARG A 144 7.37 26.95 14.77
C ARG A 144 5.92 27.00 14.30
N GLY A 145 5.20 25.86 14.37
CA GLY A 145 3.81 25.76 13.96
C GLY A 145 2.89 26.71 14.71
N ILE A 146 3.09 26.87 16.03
CA ILE A 146 2.31 27.81 16.86
C ILE A 146 2.59 29.27 16.45
N ARG A 147 3.85 29.62 16.23
CA ARG A 147 4.23 31.00 15.81
C ARG A 147 3.68 31.34 14.43
N GLN A 148 3.58 30.35 13.53
CA GLN A 148 3.13 30.50 12.15
C GLN A 148 1.66 30.12 11.96
N ALA A 149 0.93 29.85 13.05
CA ALA A 149 -0.47 29.46 12.99
C ALA A 149 -1.31 30.56 12.31
N LYS A 150 -2.02 30.14 11.28
CA LYS A 150 -2.90 30.99 10.47
C LYS A 150 -4.30 31.00 11.03
N ASP A 151 -5.11 31.96 10.61
CA ASP A 151 -6.53 31.94 10.91
C ASP A 151 -7.18 30.66 10.34
N LEU A 152 -8.13 30.10 11.09
CA LEU A 152 -8.76 28.84 10.70
C LEU A 152 -9.53 28.97 9.37
N SER A 153 -10.04 30.17 9.04
CA SER A 153 -10.76 30.43 7.79
C SER A 153 -9.90 30.25 6.54
N GLU A 154 -8.57 30.36 6.63
CA GLU A 154 -7.69 30.04 5.49
C GLU A 154 -7.77 28.57 5.05
N TYR A 155 -8.38 27.71 5.86
CA TYR A 155 -8.54 26.28 5.60
C TYR A 155 -10.02 25.89 5.28
N ASP A 156 -10.90 26.85 5.01
CA ASP A 156 -12.31 26.59 4.77
C ASP A 156 -12.55 25.72 3.54
N ASN A 157 -11.85 25.92 2.45
CA ASN A 157 -11.94 25.08 1.25
C ASN A 157 -11.46 23.65 1.53
N LEU A 158 -10.37 23.50 2.29
CA LEU A 158 -9.86 22.19 2.71
C LEU A 158 -10.89 21.48 3.59
N SER A 159 -11.50 22.21 4.52
CA SER A 159 -12.60 21.74 5.37
C SER A 159 -13.79 21.29 4.53
N ALA A 160 -14.23 22.10 3.56
CA ALA A 160 -15.33 21.76 2.66
C ALA A 160 -15.06 20.46 1.90
N SER A 161 -13.85 20.30 1.35
CA SER A 161 -13.45 19.07 0.67
C SER A 161 -13.46 17.84 1.60
N ALA A 162 -13.12 18.03 2.88
CA ALA A 162 -13.13 16.97 3.88
C ALA A 162 -14.55 16.52 4.25
N TYR A 163 -15.47 17.49 4.45
CA TYR A 163 -16.89 17.20 4.66
C TYR A 163 -17.52 16.49 3.47
N LEU A 164 -17.22 16.96 2.26
CA LEU A 164 -17.76 16.36 1.02
C LEU A 164 -17.29 14.92 0.85
N ARG A 165 -16.02 14.64 1.13
CA ARG A 165 -15.51 13.28 1.10
C ARG A 165 -16.24 12.36 2.08
N ALA A 166 -16.46 12.82 3.29
CA ALA A 166 -17.20 12.05 4.29
C ALA A 166 -18.66 11.82 3.86
N LYS A 167 -19.34 12.84 3.32
CA LYS A 167 -20.69 12.74 2.77
C LYS A 167 -20.78 11.78 1.58
N GLU A 168 -19.81 11.82 0.67
CA GLU A 168 -19.69 10.90 -0.47
C GLU A 168 -19.61 9.44 -0.02
N ASP A 169 -18.65 9.13 0.86
CA ASP A 169 -18.45 7.77 1.36
C ASP A 169 -19.67 7.27 2.16
N TYR A 170 -20.32 8.15 2.93
CA TYR A 170 -21.54 7.88 3.67
C TYR A 170 -22.72 7.58 2.74
N LEU A 171 -23.02 8.48 1.79
CA LEU A 171 -24.17 8.34 0.90
C LEU A 171 -24.03 7.14 -0.04
N MET A 172 -22.85 6.95 -0.65
CA MET A 172 -22.61 5.77 -1.49
C MET A 172 -22.68 4.48 -0.67
N GLY A 173 -22.09 4.47 0.52
CA GLY A 173 -22.09 3.31 1.41
C GLY A 173 -23.48 2.88 1.84
N ILE A 174 -24.29 3.80 2.33
CA ILE A 174 -25.66 3.53 2.82
C ILE A 174 -26.60 3.17 1.68
N ASN A 175 -26.67 4.01 0.65
CA ASN A 175 -27.64 3.81 -0.42
C ASN A 175 -27.37 2.52 -1.19
N PHE A 176 -26.14 2.32 -1.65
CA PHE A 176 -25.84 1.13 -2.46
C PHE A 176 -25.79 -0.16 -1.64
N SER A 177 -25.35 -0.12 -0.38
CA SER A 177 -25.40 -1.33 0.45
C SER A 177 -26.81 -1.77 0.76
N ARG A 178 -27.71 -0.83 1.12
CA ARG A 178 -29.13 -1.11 1.35
C ARG A 178 -29.81 -1.62 0.07
N LEU A 179 -29.61 -0.92 -1.04
CA LEU A 179 -30.15 -1.27 -2.36
C LEU A 179 -29.78 -2.69 -2.79
N LEU A 180 -28.48 -3.00 -2.80
CA LEU A 180 -27.98 -4.30 -3.24
C LEU A 180 -28.37 -5.42 -2.26
N THR A 181 -28.44 -5.13 -0.96
CA THR A 181 -28.93 -6.08 0.03
C THR A 181 -30.39 -6.43 -0.18
N LEU A 182 -31.24 -5.43 -0.37
CA LEU A 182 -32.69 -5.64 -0.62
C LEU A 182 -32.94 -6.38 -1.93
N LYS A 183 -32.17 -6.09 -2.96
CA LYS A 183 -32.35 -6.67 -4.30
C LYS A 183 -31.77 -8.09 -4.41
N TYR A 184 -30.59 -8.34 -3.82
CA TYR A 184 -29.80 -9.56 -4.06
C TYR A 184 -29.48 -10.36 -2.79
N GLY A 185 -29.67 -9.80 -1.60
CA GLY A 185 -29.32 -10.46 -0.33
C GLY A 185 -30.00 -11.82 -0.14
N ASN A 186 -31.28 -11.96 -0.50
CA ASN A 186 -32.00 -13.22 -0.43
C ASN A 186 -31.45 -14.27 -1.40
N SER A 187 -31.06 -13.88 -2.60
CA SER A 187 -30.44 -14.79 -3.57
C SER A 187 -29.09 -15.32 -3.05
N ILE A 188 -28.27 -14.44 -2.49
CA ILE A 188 -26.97 -14.80 -1.91
C ILE A 188 -27.16 -15.70 -0.69
N SER A 189 -28.04 -15.32 0.26
CA SER A 189 -28.26 -16.10 1.48
C SER A 189 -28.87 -17.45 1.20
N GLY A 190 -29.82 -17.56 0.27
CA GLY A 190 -30.39 -18.81 -0.20
C GLY A 190 -29.34 -19.74 -0.82
N TYR A 191 -28.45 -19.18 -1.65
CA TYR A 191 -27.36 -19.94 -2.27
C TYR A 191 -26.34 -20.45 -1.24
N LEU A 192 -25.93 -19.57 -0.32
CA LEU A 192 -24.96 -19.91 0.74
C LEU A 192 -25.57 -20.70 1.92
N LYS A 193 -26.90 -20.91 1.92
CA LYS A 193 -27.66 -21.52 3.03
C LYS A 193 -27.42 -20.82 4.37
N THR A 194 -27.39 -19.47 4.34
CA THR A 194 -27.26 -18.62 5.53
C THR A 194 -28.59 -17.95 5.82
N LYS A 195 -28.80 -17.50 7.06
CA LYS A 195 -30.04 -16.85 7.50
C LYS A 195 -30.30 -15.52 6.75
N TYR A 196 -29.24 -14.79 6.49
CA TYR A 196 -29.26 -13.53 5.75
C TYR A 196 -27.89 -13.25 5.15
N ALA A 197 -27.84 -12.39 4.14
CA ALA A 197 -26.60 -11.88 3.56
C ALA A 197 -26.74 -10.37 3.33
N VAL A 198 -25.87 -9.59 3.97
CA VAL A 198 -25.75 -8.17 3.71
C VAL A 198 -24.73 -7.95 2.58
N VAL A 199 -25.12 -7.19 1.57
CA VAL A 199 -24.22 -6.76 0.50
C VAL A 199 -23.63 -5.41 0.89
N SER A 200 -22.50 -5.44 1.56
CA SER A 200 -21.78 -4.22 1.97
C SER A 200 -20.87 -3.76 0.83
N VAL A 201 -21.06 -2.54 0.38
CA VAL A 201 -20.25 -1.92 -0.66
C VAL A 201 -19.78 -0.52 -0.23
N GLY A 202 -18.76 -0.03 -0.90
CA GLY A 202 -18.22 1.31 -0.70
C GLY A 202 -17.17 1.58 -1.76
N ARG A 203 -16.92 2.82 -2.07
CA ARG A 203 -16.08 3.27 -3.18
C ARG A 203 -14.73 2.53 -3.28
N VAL A 204 -13.91 2.60 -2.25
CA VAL A 204 -12.58 1.96 -2.24
C VAL A 204 -12.65 0.46 -1.95
N MET A 205 -13.47 0.06 -0.97
CA MET A 205 -13.58 -1.31 -0.52
C MET A 205 -14.01 -2.26 -1.65
N THR A 206 -14.97 -1.84 -2.46
CA THR A 206 -15.48 -2.66 -3.58
C THR A 206 -14.47 -2.74 -4.72
N CYS A 207 -13.72 -1.67 -4.98
CA CYS A 207 -12.63 -1.68 -5.95
C CYS A 207 -11.54 -2.70 -5.55
N VAL A 208 -11.15 -2.74 -4.27
CA VAL A 208 -10.16 -3.71 -3.74
C VAL A 208 -10.66 -5.14 -3.89
N LEU A 209 -11.94 -5.41 -3.58
CA LEU A 209 -12.56 -6.70 -3.84
C LEU A 209 -12.45 -7.07 -5.31
N GLY A 210 -12.76 -6.13 -6.21
CA GLY A 210 -12.66 -6.31 -7.66
C GLY A 210 -11.25 -6.68 -8.12
N MET A 211 -10.22 -6.03 -7.59
CA MET A 211 -8.82 -6.34 -7.92
C MET A 211 -8.44 -7.78 -7.52
N VAL A 212 -8.86 -8.22 -6.34
CA VAL A 212 -8.53 -9.57 -5.84
C VAL A 212 -9.31 -10.65 -6.60
N VAL A 213 -10.61 -10.44 -6.88
CA VAL A 213 -11.43 -11.41 -7.62
C VAL A 213 -10.94 -11.54 -9.06
N ARG A 214 -10.68 -10.43 -9.75
CA ARG A 214 -10.15 -10.46 -11.13
C ARG A 214 -8.81 -11.22 -11.19
N ARG A 215 -7.90 -10.95 -10.26
CA ARG A 215 -6.61 -11.66 -10.18
C ARG A 215 -6.79 -13.17 -9.96
N GLU A 216 -7.72 -13.58 -9.11
CA GLU A 216 -7.98 -15.00 -8.87
C GLU A 216 -8.59 -15.69 -10.10
N ARG A 217 -9.51 -15.02 -10.82
CA ARG A 217 -10.10 -15.53 -12.07
C ARG A 217 -9.05 -15.61 -13.18
N GLU A 218 -8.23 -14.58 -13.33
CA GLU A 218 -7.09 -14.58 -14.27
C GLU A 218 -6.15 -15.78 -14.03
N ILE A 219 -5.88 -16.12 -12.77
CA ILE A 219 -5.06 -17.29 -12.41
C ILE A 219 -5.75 -18.60 -12.79
N ARG A 220 -7.06 -18.70 -12.57
CA ARG A 220 -7.85 -19.91 -12.87
C ARG A 220 -8.04 -20.15 -14.35
N GLU A 221 -8.21 -19.09 -15.11
CA GLU A 221 -8.40 -19.10 -16.57
C GLU A 221 -7.07 -19.17 -17.34
N PHE A 222 -5.96 -19.02 -16.64
CA PHE A 222 -4.65 -19.03 -17.26
C PHE A 222 -4.32 -20.38 -17.87
N VAL A 223 -4.10 -20.38 -19.18
CA VAL A 223 -3.65 -21.56 -19.91
C VAL A 223 -2.14 -21.57 -19.95
N LYS A 224 -1.57 -22.56 -19.28
CA LYS A 224 -0.13 -22.77 -19.31
C LYS A 224 0.30 -23.21 -20.70
N THR A 225 1.24 -22.47 -21.26
CA THR A 225 1.78 -22.73 -22.59
C THR A 225 3.22 -23.19 -22.45
N PRO A 226 3.56 -24.41 -22.89
CA PRO A 226 4.93 -24.86 -22.93
C PRO A 226 5.71 -24.09 -24.00
N PHE A 227 6.99 -23.91 -23.77
CA PHE A 227 7.94 -23.38 -24.74
C PHE A 227 9.32 -24.02 -24.57
N TYR A 228 10.06 -24.09 -25.65
CA TYR A 228 11.31 -24.83 -25.73
C TYR A 228 12.43 -23.88 -26.12
N ARG A 229 13.40 -23.70 -25.19
CA ARG A 229 14.56 -22.85 -25.40
C ARG A 229 15.76 -23.70 -25.78
N VAL A 230 16.61 -23.20 -26.66
CA VAL A 230 17.86 -23.86 -27.03
C VAL A 230 19.01 -23.21 -26.25
N LEU A 231 19.74 -24.01 -25.53
CA LEU A 231 20.92 -23.62 -24.76
C LEU A 231 22.17 -24.23 -25.35
N ALA A 232 23.24 -23.43 -25.41
CA ALA A 232 24.57 -23.89 -25.72
C ALA A 232 25.44 -23.86 -24.46
N THR A 233 26.07 -24.95 -24.09
CA THR A 233 27.12 -24.98 -23.07
C THR A 233 28.44 -24.68 -23.74
N LEU A 234 29.00 -23.53 -23.44
CA LEU A 234 30.25 -22.99 -23.99
C LEU A 234 31.39 -23.13 -22.99
N GLU A 235 32.60 -23.42 -23.45
CA GLU A 235 33.77 -23.53 -22.58
C GLU A 235 34.74 -22.36 -22.80
N ALA A 236 35.25 -21.80 -21.71
CA ALA A 236 36.28 -20.78 -21.70
C ALA A 236 37.27 -21.07 -20.54
N GLU A 237 38.56 -21.24 -20.84
CA GLU A 237 39.61 -21.47 -19.84
C GLU A 237 39.28 -22.63 -18.85
N GLY A 238 38.69 -23.73 -19.36
CA GLY A 238 38.30 -24.89 -18.54
C GLY A 238 37.04 -24.71 -17.68
N LYS A 239 36.34 -23.59 -17.84
CA LYS A 239 35.03 -23.34 -17.16
C LYS A 239 33.93 -23.21 -18.20
N THR A 240 32.75 -23.76 -17.87
CA THR A 240 31.60 -23.77 -18.78
C THR A 240 30.56 -22.73 -18.36
N PHE A 241 29.80 -22.22 -19.34
CA PHE A 241 28.66 -21.34 -19.14
C PHE A 241 27.59 -21.58 -20.20
N GLU A 242 26.33 -21.22 -19.87
CA GLU A 242 25.20 -21.34 -20.77
C GLU A 242 25.03 -20.07 -21.62
N GLY A 243 24.81 -20.23 -22.93
CA GLY A 243 24.29 -19.23 -23.82
C GLY A 243 22.89 -19.62 -24.28
N GLU A 244 21.95 -18.71 -24.16
CA GLU A 244 20.56 -18.92 -24.60
C GLU A 244 20.37 -18.37 -26.02
N TRP A 245 19.89 -19.21 -26.93
CA TRP A 245 19.57 -18.82 -28.28
C TRP A 245 18.42 -17.81 -28.35
N LYS A 246 18.55 -16.86 -29.30
CA LYS A 246 17.46 -15.95 -29.64
C LYS A 246 17.40 -15.72 -31.14
N ALA A 247 16.17 -15.71 -31.66
CA ALA A 247 15.90 -15.35 -33.04
C ALA A 247 16.06 -13.84 -33.26
N VAL A 248 17.23 -13.41 -33.65
CA VAL A 248 17.54 -12.03 -34.00
C VAL A 248 17.63 -11.87 -35.52
N LYS A 249 17.67 -10.64 -36.02
CA LYS A 249 17.81 -10.36 -37.45
C LYS A 249 19.01 -11.11 -38.02
N GLY A 250 18.77 -11.93 -39.06
CA GLY A 250 19.74 -12.80 -39.67
C GLY A 250 19.72 -14.24 -39.13
N SER A 251 18.92 -14.55 -38.12
CA SER A 251 18.65 -15.91 -37.65
C SER A 251 17.64 -16.59 -38.57
N ARG A 252 17.76 -17.91 -38.73
CA ARG A 252 16.86 -18.75 -39.55
C ARG A 252 15.38 -18.65 -39.15
N TYR A 253 15.12 -18.44 -37.85
CA TYR A 253 13.77 -18.36 -37.29
C TYR A 253 13.37 -16.93 -36.91
N PHE A 254 14.04 -15.90 -37.43
CA PHE A 254 13.66 -14.52 -37.18
C PHE A 254 12.22 -14.23 -37.65
N GLU A 255 11.36 -13.72 -36.76
CA GLU A 255 9.92 -13.47 -36.98
C GLU A 255 9.10 -14.72 -37.37
N SER A 256 9.59 -15.92 -37.08
CA SER A 256 8.89 -17.17 -37.40
C SER A 256 7.66 -17.37 -36.52
N PHE A 257 6.58 -17.89 -37.10
CA PHE A 257 5.38 -18.33 -36.41
C PHE A 257 5.61 -19.53 -35.44
N ASP A 258 6.72 -20.26 -35.63
CA ASP A 258 7.10 -21.37 -34.76
C ASP A 258 7.55 -20.91 -33.35
N LEU A 259 7.77 -19.60 -33.19
CA LEU A 259 8.25 -19.04 -31.93
C LEU A 259 7.09 -18.61 -31.03
N TYR A 260 7.22 -18.88 -29.73
CA TYR A 260 6.41 -18.29 -28.67
C TYR A 260 6.87 -16.85 -28.39
N LYS A 261 8.19 -16.67 -28.28
CA LYS A 261 8.92 -15.39 -28.20
C LYS A 261 10.26 -15.59 -28.89
N GLU A 262 11.03 -14.51 -29.03
CA GLU A 262 12.38 -14.53 -29.67
C GLU A 262 13.32 -15.66 -29.18
N ASN A 263 13.11 -16.22 -28.01
CA ASN A 263 13.98 -17.21 -27.37
C ASN A 263 13.31 -18.55 -27.09
N GLY A 264 12.14 -18.82 -27.64
CA GLY A 264 11.43 -20.07 -27.32
C GLY A 264 10.54 -20.56 -28.44
N PHE A 265 10.71 -21.81 -28.83
CA PHE A 265 9.85 -22.49 -29.79
C PHE A 265 8.53 -22.94 -29.16
N LYS A 266 7.46 -23.00 -29.95
CA LYS A 266 6.16 -23.58 -29.55
C LYS A 266 6.19 -25.10 -29.50
N GLN A 267 7.05 -25.73 -30.30
CA GLN A 267 7.18 -27.17 -30.45
C GLN A 267 8.62 -27.62 -30.17
N LYS A 268 8.78 -28.77 -29.52
CA LYS A 268 10.09 -29.33 -29.16
C LYS A 268 10.88 -29.74 -30.39
N GLU A 269 10.19 -30.26 -31.37
CA GLU A 269 10.75 -30.73 -32.64
C GLU A 269 11.47 -29.60 -33.36
N LYS A 270 10.93 -28.39 -33.33
CA LYS A 270 11.57 -27.22 -33.95
C LYS A 270 12.84 -26.78 -33.27
N ALA A 271 12.89 -26.90 -31.93
CA ALA A 271 14.12 -26.69 -31.18
C ALA A 271 15.18 -27.77 -31.49
N GLN A 272 14.74 -29.01 -31.67
CA GLN A 272 15.62 -30.11 -32.07
C GLN A 272 16.16 -29.98 -33.50
N GLU A 273 15.31 -29.52 -34.44
CA GLU A 273 15.71 -29.19 -35.81
C GLU A 273 16.83 -28.14 -35.83
N LEU A 274 16.69 -27.08 -35.00
CA LEU A 274 17.75 -26.08 -34.85
C LEU A 274 19.06 -26.71 -34.31
N ILE A 275 18.99 -27.56 -33.28
CA ILE A 275 20.16 -28.22 -32.73
C ILE A 275 20.80 -29.14 -33.78
N ALA A 276 20.02 -29.92 -34.53
CA ALA A 276 20.52 -30.76 -35.58
C ALA A 276 21.29 -29.95 -36.65
N TYR A 277 20.71 -28.83 -37.09
CA TYR A 277 21.36 -27.88 -37.98
C TYR A 277 22.69 -27.33 -37.43
N LEU A 278 22.76 -26.97 -36.16
CA LEU A 278 23.96 -26.44 -35.53
C LEU A 278 25.06 -27.50 -35.39
N LYS A 279 24.72 -28.80 -35.38
CA LYS A 279 25.64 -29.95 -35.28
C LYS A 279 26.06 -30.51 -36.61
N GLU A 280 25.67 -29.96 -37.78
CA GLU A 280 26.11 -30.44 -39.08
C GLU A 280 27.63 -30.31 -39.31
N GLU A 281 28.31 -29.42 -38.58
CA GLU A 281 29.74 -29.22 -38.61
C GLU A 281 30.34 -29.58 -37.26
N GLU A 282 31.16 -30.61 -37.17
CA GLU A 282 31.88 -31.05 -35.96
C GLU A 282 33.39 -30.84 -36.10
N PRO A 283 34.09 -30.38 -35.04
CA PRO A 283 33.55 -30.01 -33.71
C PRO A 283 32.75 -28.71 -33.76
N VAL A 284 31.61 -28.68 -33.02
CA VAL A 284 30.79 -27.45 -32.92
C VAL A 284 31.57 -26.37 -32.18
N THR A 285 31.74 -25.24 -32.81
CA THR A 285 32.41 -24.09 -32.20
C THR A 285 31.54 -22.83 -32.29
N GLY A 286 31.73 -21.93 -31.35
CA GLY A 286 31.04 -20.65 -31.33
C GLY A 286 32.01 -19.48 -31.35
N GLN A 287 31.80 -18.50 -32.23
CA GLN A 287 32.63 -17.31 -32.27
C GLN A 287 31.99 -16.17 -31.46
N ILE A 288 32.74 -15.52 -30.61
CA ILE A 288 32.28 -14.35 -29.88
C ILE A 288 32.08 -13.18 -30.84
N ALA A 289 30.81 -12.86 -31.12
CA ALA A 289 30.44 -11.79 -32.01
C ALA A 289 30.43 -10.41 -31.33
N ALA A 290 30.02 -10.36 -30.07
CA ALA A 290 29.99 -9.12 -29.30
C ALA A 290 30.22 -9.38 -27.80
N ILE A 291 30.88 -8.43 -27.15
CA ILE A 291 30.98 -8.37 -25.68
C ILE A 291 30.68 -6.95 -25.23
N GLU A 292 29.69 -6.82 -24.38
CA GLU A 292 29.36 -5.55 -23.75
C GLU A 292 29.68 -5.60 -22.27
N LYS A 293 30.51 -4.67 -21.79
CA LYS A 293 30.87 -4.52 -20.38
C LYS A 293 30.29 -3.22 -19.86
N LYS A 294 29.42 -3.31 -18.86
CA LYS A 294 28.73 -2.13 -18.26
C LYS A 294 28.84 -2.16 -16.75
N LYS A 295 29.02 -0.99 -16.15
CA LYS A 295 28.83 -0.78 -14.71
C LYS A 295 27.40 -0.27 -14.48
N GLU A 296 26.62 -1.02 -13.72
CA GLU A 296 25.28 -0.63 -13.30
C GLU A 296 25.33 -0.11 -11.86
N LYS A 297 24.96 1.15 -11.66
CA LYS A 297 24.83 1.75 -10.33
C LYS A 297 23.38 1.61 -9.87
N LYS A 298 23.17 0.97 -8.73
CA LYS A 298 21.86 0.86 -8.09
C LYS A 298 21.82 1.74 -6.86
N ASN A 299 21.09 2.84 -6.94
CA ASN A 299 20.94 3.77 -5.82
C ASN A 299 20.17 3.13 -4.65
N PRO A 300 20.44 3.56 -3.40
CA PRO A 300 19.56 3.24 -2.27
C PRO A 300 18.09 3.55 -2.60
N PRO A 301 17.14 2.71 -2.18
CA PRO A 301 15.72 2.99 -2.39
C PRO A 301 15.33 4.27 -1.65
N LEU A 302 14.23 4.89 -2.08
CA LEU A 302 13.63 6.00 -1.34
C LEU A 302 13.25 5.56 0.08
N LEU A 303 13.10 6.51 0.97
CA LEU A 303 12.68 6.27 2.35
C LEU A 303 11.32 5.56 2.43
N TYR A 304 10.94 5.11 3.59
CA TYR A 304 9.63 4.50 3.79
C TYR A 304 8.52 5.54 3.88
N ASN A 305 7.46 5.30 3.11
CA ASN A 305 6.12 5.68 3.50
C ASN A 305 5.45 4.48 4.19
N LEU A 306 4.19 4.64 4.62
CA LEU A 306 3.49 3.56 5.32
C LEU A 306 3.28 2.31 4.44
N ALA A 307 2.92 2.48 3.17
CA ALA A 307 2.63 1.36 2.27
C ALA A 307 3.88 0.48 2.00
N GLU A 308 5.02 1.10 1.73
CA GLU A 308 6.28 0.40 1.55
C GLU A 308 6.74 -0.32 2.84
N LEU A 309 6.58 0.33 4.00
CA LEU A 309 6.90 -0.29 5.28
C LEU A 309 6.01 -1.51 5.54
N GLN A 310 4.70 -1.40 5.30
CA GLN A 310 3.75 -2.51 5.44
C GLN A 310 4.09 -3.68 4.51
N ASN A 311 4.47 -3.39 3.26
CA ASN A 311 4.90 -4.42 2.31
C ASN A 311 6.18 -5.14 2.75
N ASP A 312 7.19 -4.39 3.18
CA ASP A 312 8.46 -4.98 3.66
C ASP A 312 8.25 -5.80 4.94
N CYS A 313 7.44 -5.32 5.89
CA CYS A 313 7.11 -6.04 7.11
C CYS A 313 6.31 -7.33 6.82
N SER A 314 5.36 -7.27 5.89
CA SER A 314 4.60 -8.44 5.44
C SER A 314 5.52 -9.50 4.81
N LYS A 315 6.49 -9.09 3.99
CA LYS A 315 7.46 -10.00 3.36
C LYS A 315 8.43 -10.62 4.35
N ARG A 316 9.03 -9.80 5.23
CA ARG A 316 10.11 -10.20 6.13
C ARG A 316 9.61 -10.90 7.39
N PHE A 317 8.55 -10.37 8.00
CA PHE A 317 8.09 -10.78 9.33
C PHE A 317 6.73 -11.48 9.32
N LYS A 318 6.05 -11.56 8.15
CA LYS A 318 4.73 -12.17 8.00
C LYS A 318 3.65 -11.54 8.89
N ILE A 319 3.80 -10.26 9.22
CA ILE A 319 2.79 -9.46 9.93
C ILE A 319 1.89 -8.72 8.94
N SER A 320 0.65 -8.50 9.34
CA SER A 320 -0.34 -7.83 8.51
C SER A 320 -0.12 -6.31 8.44
N PRO A 321 -0.67 -5.62 7.43
CA PRO A 321 -0.56 -4.16 7.33
C PRO A 321 -1.16 -3.41 8.52
N ASP A 322 -2.29 -3.86 9.07
CA ASP A 322 -2.91 -3.25 10.25
C ASP A 322 -2.05 -3.44 11.51
N GLU A 323 -1.42 -4.60 11.68
CA GLU A 323 -0.47 -4.83 12.77
C GLU A 323 0.80 -3.98 12.59
N THR A 324 1.31 -3.84 11.36
CA THR A 324 2.44 -2.94 11.08
C THR A 324 2.10 -1.50 11.42
N LEU A 325 0.90 -1.02 11.05
CA LEU A 325 0.44 0.32 11.39
C LEU A 325 0.35 0.51 12.91
N ARG A 326 -0.21 -0.45 13.64
CA ARG A 326 -0.29 -0.40 15.10
C ARG A 326 1.09 -0.31 15.74
N ILE A 327 2.04 -1.11 15.25
CA ILE A 327 3.43 -1.11 15.74
C ILE A 327 4.11 0.23 15.46
N VAL A 328 4.04 0.73 14.22
CA VAL A 328 4.73 1.97 13.88
C VAL A 328 4.09 3.19 14.55
N GLN A 329 2.78 3.13 14.83
CA GLN A 329 2.09 4.12 15.65
C GLN A 329 2.60 4.09 17.11
N GLU A 330 2.79 2.91 17.70
CA GLU A 330 3.42 2.77 19.02
C GLU A 330 4.84 3.35 19.04
N LEU A 331 5.64 3.07 18.01
CA LEU A 331 6.99 3.61 17.88
C LEU A 331 6.98 5.15 17.75
N TYR A 332 6.02 5.71 17.04
CA TYR A 332 5.83 7.15 16.94
C TYR A 332 5.45 7.79 18.29
N GLU A 333 4.50 7.22 19.01
CA GLU A 333 4.08 7.68 20.34
C GLU A 333 5.20 7.61 21.37
N LYS A 334 6.15 6.69 21.19
CA LYS A 334 7.39 6.57 21.96
C LYS A 334 8.53 7.44 21.41
N LYS A 335 8.25 8.32 20.44
CA LYS A 335 9.21 9.25 19.80
C LYS A 335 10.36 8.59 19.05
N LEU A 336 10.25 7.32 18.72
CA LEU A 336 11.29 6.57 18.04
C LEU A 336 11.33 6.87 16.53
N VAL A 337 10.17 7.13 15.93
CA VAL A 337 10.01 7.44 14.50
C VAL A 337 9.13 8.67 14.28
N THR A 338 9.17 9.23 13.08
CA THR A 338 8.28 10.31 12.64
C THR A 338 6.86 9.80 12.38
N TYR A 339 5.92 10.70 12.07
CA TYR A 339 4.51 10.36 11.86
C TYR A 339 4.34 9.28 10.79
N PRO A 340 3.64 8.18 11.10
CA PRO A 340 3.65 7.01 10.23
C PRO A 340 2.65 7.06 9.07
N ARG A 341 1.58 7.87 9.16
CA ARG A 341 0.53 7.89 8.14
C ARG A 341 0.88 8.90 7.04
N THR A 342 1.91 8.58 6.28
CA THR A 342 2.39 9.41 5.18
C THR A 342 2.49 8.59 3.90
N ASP A 343 2.19 9.23 2.77
CA ASP A 343 2.42 8.69 1.42
C ASP A 343 3.78 9.19 0.85
N ALA A 344 4.43 10.17 1.50
CA ALA A 344 5.72 10.70 1.06
C ALA A 344 6.88 9.72 1.34
N ARG A 345 7.81 9.66 0.40
CA ARG A 345 9.03 8.84 0.47
C ARG A 345 10.32 9.68 0.48
N VAL A 346 10.17 10.97 0.71
CA VAL A 346 11.25 11.98 0.69
C VAL A 346 11.17 12.84 1.94
N LEU A 347 12.23 13.62 2.19
CA LEU A 347 12.31 14.58 3.27
C LEU A 347 12.05 15.99 2.73
N SER A 348 11.62 16.90 3.63
CA SER A 348 11.61 18.31 3.36
C SER A 348 13.03 18.90 3.43
N THR A 349 13.23 20.03 2.77
CA THR A 349 14.48 20.79 2.84
C THR A 349 14.81 21.20 4.28
N ALA A 350 13.80 21.55 5.08
CA ALA A 350 13.97 21.92 6.49
C ALA A 350 14.53 20.75 7.31
N VAL A 351 13.92 19.57 7.21
CA VAL A 351 14.36 18.36 7.93
C VAL A 351 15.75 17.93 7.47
N ALA A 352 16.02 17.99 6.17
CA ALA A 352 17.33 17.59 5.61
C ALA A 352 18.49 18.46 6.12
N LYS A 353 18.26 19.75 6.36
CA LYS A 353 19.28 20.65 6.95
C LYS A 353 19.64 20.28 8.39
N GLU A 354 18.71 19.67 9.12
CA GLU A 354 18.88 19.29 10.53
C GLU A 354 19.16 17.80 10.74
N ILE A 355 19.33 17.03 9.68
CA ILE A 355 19.43 15.57 9.71
C ILE A 355 20.56 15.04 10.61
N SER A 356 21.58 15.85 10.85
CA SER A 356 22.66 15.53 11.78
C SER A 356 22.16 15.29 13.21
N LYS A 357 21.05 15.92 13.63
CA LYS A 357 20.43 15.70 14.95
C LYS A 357 19.93 14.25 15.06
N ASN A 358 19.27 13.74 14.01
CA ASN A 358 18.78 12.36 13.93
C ASN A 358 19.94 11.36 13.98
N LEU A 359 21.00 11.59 13.19
CA LEU A 359 22.18 10.74 13.16
C LEU A 359 22.90 10.70 14.52
N ASN A 360 23.10 11.87 15.15
CA ASN A 360 23.71 11.99 16.46
C ASN A 360 22.87 11.30 17.54
N GLY A 361 21.54 11.44 17.49
CA GLY A 361 20.65 10.76 18.41
C GLY A 361 20.76 9.24 18.31
N LEU A 362 20.92 8.70 17.11
CA LEU A 362 21.10 7.26 16.86
C LEU A 362 22.45 6.72 17.36
N SER A 363 23.43 7.56 17.72
CA SER A 363 24.74 7.10 18.21
C SER A 363 24.64 6.18 19.45
N LYS A 364 23.56 6.32 20.22
CA LYS A 364 23.25 5.46 21.37
C LYS A 364 22.58 4.14 21.00
N TYR A 365 22.24 3.91 19.71
CA TYR A 365 21.67 2.67 19.23
C TYR A 365 22.78 1.74 18.73
N GLY A 366 23.27 0.87 19.62
CA GLY A 366 24.45 0.00 19.39
C GLY A 366 24.49 -0.77 18.06
N PRO A 367 23.36 -1.37 17.60
CA PRO A 367 23.37 -2.15 16.35
C PRO A 367 23.82 -1.41 15.10
N VAL A 368 23.78 -0.08 15.08
CA VAL A 368 24.14 0.74 13.90
C VAL A 368 25.39 1.62 14.10
N ALA A 369 26.07 1.49 15.22
CA ALA A 369 27.20 2.36 15.60
C ALA A 369 28.32 2.38 14.52
N VAL A 370 28.60 1.23 13.88
CA VAL A 370 29.61 1.13 12.81
C VAL A 370 29.20 1.97 11.61
N TYR A 371 27.94 1.87 11.19
CA TYR A 371 27.44 2.60 10.02
C TYR A 371 27.44 4.12 10.25
N LEU A 372 27.13 4.56 11.47
CA LEU A 372 27.16 5.98 11.83
C LEU A 372 28.59 6.56 11.80
N LYS A 373 29.60 5.82 12.25
CA LYS A 373 31.00 6.21 12.14
C LYS A 373 31.43 6.38 10.67
N GLU A 374 31.04 5.44 9.82
CA GLU A 374 31.31 5.51 8.38
C GLU A 374 30.61 6.70 7.72
N ILE A 375 29.33 6.95 8.02
CA ILE A 375 28.58 8.10 7.52
C ILE A 375 29.23 9.43 7.94
N ALA A 376 29.70 9.52 9.20
CA ALA A 376 30.40 10.68 9.71
C ALA A 376 31.72 10.91 8.96
N ALA A 377 32.48 9.84 8.70
CA ALA A 377 33.74 9.92 7.94
C ALA A 377 33.51 10.33 6.47
N MET A 378 32.46 9.79 5.82
CA MET A 378 32.10 10.16 4.44
C MET A 378 31.53 11.57 4.33
N GLY A 379 30.92 12.11 5.38
CA GLY A 379 30.31 13.44 5.38
C GLY A 379 29.12 13.64 4.42
N THR A 380 28.56 12.54 3.90
CA THR A 380 27.51 12.57 2.84
C THR A 380 26.22 13.26 3.27
N TYR A 381 25.90 13.23 4.57
CA TYR A 381 24.72 13.90 5.13
C TYR A 381 24.73 15.42 4.93
N LYS A 382 25.91 16.06 4.78
CA LYS A 382 26.04 17.50 4.57
C LYS A 382 25.43 17.98 3.24
N ASN A 383 25.38 17.07 2.25
CA ASN A 383 24.86 17.34 0.91
C ASN A 383 23.46 16.75 0.67
N LEU A 384 22.77 16.28 1.71
CA LEU A 384 21.48 15.57 1.60
C LEU A 384 20.43 16.38 0.83
N VAL A 385 20.36 17.71 1.06
CA VAL A 385 19.41 18.62 0.39
C VAL A 385 19.48 18.55 -1.15
N LYS A 386 20.66 18.24 -1.70
CA LYS A 386 20.87 18.16 -3.17
C LYS A 386 20.59 16.78 -3.75
N THR A 387 20.10 15.85 -2.95
CA THR A 387 19.86 14.46 -3.38
C THR A 387 18.41 14.22 -3.73
N ARG A 388 18.16 13.08 -4.40
CA ARG A 388 16.79 12.58 -4.72
C ARG A 388 15.92 12.28 -3.49
N TYR A 389 16.48 12.31 -2.29
CA TYR A 389 15.79 12.02 -1.03
C TYR A 389 15.14 13.26 -0.40
N VAL A 390 15.31 14.44 -1.02
CA VAL A 390 14.72 15.70 -0.58
C VAL A 390 13.91 16.30 -1.71
N ASN A 391 12.61 16.52 -1.47
CA ASN A 391 11.74 17.14 -2.47
C ASN A 391 10.46 17.68 -1.80
N ASP A 392 10.43 18.97 -1.51
CA ASP A 392 9.27 19.61 -0.85
C ASP A 392 7.97 19.48 -1.66
N LYS A 393 8.05 19.39 -3.00
CA LYS A 393 6.87 19.26 -3.88
C LYS A 393 6.19 17.89 -3.80
N GLN A 394 6.86 16.87 -3.25
CA GLN A 394 6.32 15.53 -3.07
C GLN A 394 5.79 15.29 -1.65
N ILE A 395 5.73 16.33 -0.85
CA ILE A 395 5.20 16.28 0.53
C ILE A 395 3.88 17.03 0.52
N THR A 396 2.81 16.34 0.89
CA THR A 396 1.48 16.94 1.09
C THR A 396 1.31 17.37 2.54
N ASP A 397 1.27 16.40 3.44
CA ASP A 397 0.99 16.61 4.85
C ASP A 397 2.22 16.30 5.72
N HIS A 398 2.90 15.19 5.45
CA HIS A 398 4.05 14.70 6.22
C HIS A 398 5.13 14.12 5.30
N TYR A 399 6.40 14.25 5.71
CA TYR A 399 7.51 13.61 5.03
C TYR A 399 7.65 12.12 5.41
N ALA A 400 8.63 11.44 4.82
CA ALA A 400 8.87 10.00 4.99
C ALA A 400 9.06 9.58 6.45
N ILE A 401 8.80 8.30 6.74
CA ILE A 401 9.04 7.69 8.05
C ILE A 401 10.55 7.51 8.25
N ILE A 402 11.10 8.22 9.23
CA ILE A 402 12.50 8.13 9.62
C ILE A 402 12.66 8.01 11.15
N PRO A 403 13.79 7.50 11.67
CA PRO A 403 14.05 7.52 13.09
C PRO A 403 14.32 8.96 13.54
N THR A 404 13.79 9.33 14.69
CA THR A 404 14.01 10.66 15.30
C THR A 404 15.37 10.79 15.99
N GLY A 405 15.99 9.68 16.34
CA GLY A 405 17.15 9.63 17.24
C GLY A 405 16.81 9.83 18.71
N GLN A 406 15.52 9.92 19.04
CA GLN A 406 15.01 10.09 20.42
C GLN A 406 14.30 8.82 20.89
N GLY A 407 13.91 8.78 22.17
CA GLY A 407 13.08 7.72 22.73
C GLY A 407 13.76 6.34 22.83
N LEU A 408 15.05 6.20 22.59
CA LEU A 408 15.75 4.91 22.51
C LEU A 408 15.61 4.03 23.77
N SER A 409 15.44 4.63 24.95
CA SER A 409 15.18 3.89 26.19
C SER A 409 13.88 3.09 26.14
N ALA A 410 12.90 3.52 25.35
CA ALA A 410 11.64 2.82 25.19
C ALA A 410 11.77 1.50 24.39
N LEU A 411 12.87 1.28 23.68
CA LEU A 411 13.10 0.03 22.92
C LEU A 411 13.14 -1.21 23.82
N SER A 412 13.52 -1.08 25.09
CA SER A 412 13.47 -2.18 26.06
C SER A 412 12.05 -2.63 26.38
N SER A 413 11.08 -1.72 26.30
CA SER A 413 9.67 -1.95 26.67
C SER A 413 8.75 -2.35 25.51
N VAL A 414 9.24 -2.32 24.25
CA VAL A 414 8.45 -2.72 23.10
C VAL A 414 8.67 -4.20 22.72
N SER A 415 7.71 -4.75 21.98
CA SER A 415 7.79 -6.14 21.51
C SER A 415 8.96 -6.39 20.55
N GLN A 416 9.36 -7.67 20.38
CA GLN A 416 10.40 -8.02 19.40
C GLN A 416 9.99 -7.62 17.97
N ALA A 417 8.70 -7.77 17.61
CA ALA A 417 8.20 -7.31 16.33
C ALA A 417 8.39 -5.80 16.14
N ALA A 418 8.11 -5.00 17.18
CA ALA A 418 8.32 -3.56 17.14
C ALA A 418 9.81 -3.19 17.00
N ARG A 419 10.71 -3.89 17.67
CA ARG A 419 12.16 -3.73 17.50
C ARG A 419 12.60 -4.03 16.05
N ASN A 420 12.07 -5.10 15.46
CA ASN A 420 12.38 -5.48 14.08
C ASN A 420 11.89 -4.42 13.09
N VAL A 421 10.69 -3.87 13.30
CA VAL A 421 10.15 -2.78 12.46
C VAL A 421 11.00 -1.51 12.61
N TYR A 422 11.39 -1.16 13.83
CA TYR A 422 12.29 -0.02 14.08
C TYR A 422 13.64 -0.20 13.37
N ASP A 423 14.25 -1.38 13.47
CA ASP A 423 15.51 -1.69 12.79
C ASP A 423 15.40 -1.55 11.26
N CYS A 424 14.27 -1.99 10.67
CA CYS A 424 13.99 -1.77 9.25
C CYS A 424 13.97 -0.28 8.88
N VAL A 425 13.28 0.55 9.69
CA VAL A 425 13.20 2.00 9.45
C VAL A 425 14.59 2.62 9.56
N VAL A 426 15.35 2.29 10.61
CA VAL A 426 16.71 2.81 10.83
C VAL A 426 17.64 2.42 9.68
N LYS A 427 17.66 1.15 9.28
CA LYS A 427 18.53 0.69 8.17
C LYS A 427 18.17 1.32 6.84
N ARG A 428 16.87 1.48 6.54
CA ARG A 428 16.44 2.19 5.33
C ARG A 428 16.89 3.66 5.38
N PHE A 429 16.76 4.32 6.50
CA PHE A 429 17.23 5.70 6.70
C PHE A 429 18.74 5.84 6.54
N LEU A 430 19.53 4.98 7.18
CA LEU A 430 20.98 5.04 7.07
C LEU A 430 21.48 4.71 5.66
N SER A 431 20.76 3.89 4.91
CA SER A 431 21.16 3.48 3.56
C SER A 431 21.30 4.65 2.58
N ILE A 432 20.51 5.73 2.75
CA ILE A 432 20.55 6.88 1.82
C ILE A 432 21.85 7.69 1.89
N PHE A 433 22.63 7.51 2.94
CA PHE A 433 23.92 8.20 3.12
C PHE A 433 25.09 7.41 2.55
N TYR A 434 24.86 6.17 2.07
CA TYR A 434 25.85 5.34 1.43
C TYR A 434 25.85 5.53 -0.08
N PRO A 435 26.99 5.24 -0.75
CA PRO A 435 27.05 5.24 -2.20
C PRO A 435 26.14 4.17 -2.81
N PRO A 436 25.81 4.27 -4.09
CA PRO A 436 25.10 3.23 -4.81
C PRO A 436 25.86 1.89 -4.75
N ALA A 437 25.14 0.77 -4.76
CA ALA A 437 25.73 -0.52 -5.07
C ALA A 437 26.13 -0.54 -6.54
N VAL A 438 27.33 -1.05 -6.82
CA VAL A 438 27.86 -1.13 -8.20
C VAL A 438 27.93 -2.59 -8.61
N TYR A 439 27.23 -2.91 -9.68
CA TYR A 439 27.30 -4.20 -10.34
C TYR A 439 28.12 -4.09 -11.62
N GLN A 440 28.99 -5.03 -11.83
CA GLN A 440 29.61 -5.25 -13.13
C GLN A 440 28.74 -6.22 -13.92
N LYS A 441 28.39 -5.84 -15.13
CA LYS A 441 27.65 -6.67 -16.10
C LYS A 441 28.51 -6.95 -17.31
N VAL A 442 28.50 -8.19 -17.74
CA VAL A 442 29.11 -8.62 -18.99
C VAL A 442 28.05 -9.37 -19.78
N ALA A 443 27.71 -8.87 -20.96
CA ALA A 443 26.86 -9.55 -21.91
C ALA A 443 27.73 -10.07 -23.06
N VAL A 444 27.66 -11.38 -23.31
CA VAL A 444 28.41 -12.05 -24.37
C VAL A 444 27.45 -12.58 -25.39
N THR A 445 27.69 -12.25 -26.66
CA THR A 445 26.96 -12.81 -27.79
C THR A 445 27.90 -13.73 -28.55
N VAL A 446 27.55 -15.00 -28.62
CA VAL A 446 28.31 -16.02 -29.37
C VAL A 446 27.49 -16.42 -30.60
N LYS A 447 28.12 -16.47 -31.76
CA LYS A 447 27.53 -17.04 -32.95
C LYS A 447 28.01 -18.46 -33.14
N ILE A 448 27.06 -19.36 -33.31
CA ILE A 448 27.28 -20.73 -33.77
C ILE A 448 26.65 -20.79 -35.16
N ARG A 449 27.42 -20.83 -36.20
CA ARG A 449 26.99 -20.53 -37.57
C ARG A 449 26.37 -19.12 -37.63
N GLU A 450 25.20 -18.93 -38.23
CA GLU A 450 24.48 -17.64 -38.25
C GLU A 450 23.62 -17.37 -37.00
N GLU A 451 23.45 -18.35 -36.12
CA GLU A 451 22.58 -18.28 -34.94
C GLU A 451 23.28 -17.64 -33.75
N SER A 452 22.53 -16.81 -33.02
CA SER A 452 23.09 -16.05 -31.91
C SER A 452 22.66 -16.59 -30.55
N PHE A 453 23.66 -16.79 -29.67
CA PHE A 453 23.51 -17.24 -28.29
C PHE A 453 23.94 -16.12 -27.33
N PHE A 454 23.10 -15.82 -26.33
CA PHE A 454 23.30 -14.72 -25.41
C PHE A 454 23.53 -15.22 -24.00
N SER A 455 24.60 -14.73 -23.38
CA SER A 455 24.93 -14.99 -21.98
C SER A 455 25.02 -13.65 -21.24
N ASN A 456 24.40 -13.54 -20.07
CA ASN A 456 24.45 -12.34 -19.24
C ASN A 456 25.01 -12.67 -17.87
N PHE A 457 26.05 -11.97 -17.51
CA PHE A 457 26.75 -12.13 -16.23
C PHE A 457 26.65 -10.85 -15.42
N LYS A 458 26.45 -11.00 -14.12
CA LYS A 458 26.34 -9.88 -13.20
C LYS A 458 26.99 -10.24 -11.87
N VAL A 459 27.89 -9.40 -11.41
CA VAL A 459 28.56 -9.55 -10.11
C VAL A 459 28.47 -8.24 -9.33
N LEU A 460 28.30 -8.34 -8.01
CA LEU A 460 28.37 -7.18 -7.12
C LEU A 460 29.82 -6.81 -6.92
N ALA A 461 30.24 -5.65 -7.45
CA ALA A 461 31.62 -5.15 -7.36
C ALA A 461 31.82 -4.27 -6.12
N GLU A 462 30.81 -3.45 -5.78
CA GLU A 462 30.84 -2.57 -4.61
C GLU A 462 29.50 -2.68 -3.90
N GLU A 463 29.51 -3.05 -2.62
CA GLU A 463 28.28 -3.23 -1.84
C GLU A 463 27.49 -1.93 -1.67
N GLY A 464 28.19 -0.80 -1.52
CA GLY A 464 27.53 0.46 -1.25
C GLY A 464 26.53 0.37 -0.10
N TYR A 465 25.32 0.84 -0.32
CA TYR A 465 24.24 0.82 0.69
C TYR A 465 23.79 -0.61 1.11
N LEU A 466 24.05 -1.62 0.30
CA LEU A 466 23.71 -3.01 0.64
C LEU A 466 24.44 -3.49 1.90
N LYS A 467 25.57 -2.89 2.24
CA LYS A 467 26.26 -3.12 3.52
C LYS A 467 25.35 -2.86 4.73
N VAL A 468 24.47 -1.87 4.63
CA VAL A 468 23.54 -1.49 5.72
C VAL A 468 22.28 -2.35 5.73
N VAL A 469 21.67 -2.56 4.55
CA VAL A 469 20.35 -3.22 4.45
C VAL A 469 20.43 -4.72 4.21
N GLY A 470 21.63 -5.24 3.91
CA GLY A 470 21.88 -6.62 3.53
C GLY A 470 21.71 -6.86 2.03
N ILE A 471 22.43 -7.85 1.52
CA ILE A 471 22.30 -8.29 0.13
C ILE A 471 20.98 -9.08 0.01
N PRO A 472 20.10 -8.75 -0.95
CA PRO A 472 18.86 -9.48 -1.14
C PRO A 472 19.14 -10.95 -1.50
N GLN A 473 18.61 -11.88 -0.70
CA GLN A 473 18.70 -13.33 -0.97
C GLN A 473 17.69 -13.82 -2.02
N ASN A 474 17.09 -12.94 -2.82
CA ASN A 474 16.06 -13.33 -3.77
C ASN A 474 16.65 -14.11 -4.95
N GLY A 475 16.13 -15.31 -5.10
CA GLY A 475 16.51 -16.32 -6.06
C GLY A 475 16.62 -15.81 -7.51
N GLY A 476 17.68 -16.21 -8.16
CA GLY A 476 17.97 -16.03 -9.57
C GLY A 476 19.31 -15.38 -9.89
N GLU A 477 19.83 -14.52 -9.05
CA GLU A 477 21.22 -14.06 -9.16
C GLU A 477 22.06 -14.94 -8.22
N GLN A 478 22.46 -16.14 -8.67
CA GLN A 478 23.53 -16.88 -8.02
C GLN A 478 24.73 -15.93 -7.94
N SER A 479 25.29 -15.80 -6.74
CA SER A 479 26.57 -15.11 -6.58
C SER A 479 27.59 -15.88 -7.45
N MET A 480 27.85 -15.34 -8.63
CA MET A 480 28.81 -15.94 -9.56
C MET A 480 30.17 -16.01 -8.88
N ASP A 481 30.86 -17.15 -9.03
CA ASP A 481 32.23 -17.29 -8.58
C ASP A 481 33.08 -16.13 -9.14
N PRO A 482 33.72 -15.32 -8.28
CA PRO A 482 34.56 -14.21 -8.73
C PRO A 482 35.67 -14.61 -9.71
N GLN A 483 36.22 -15.80 -9.56
CA GLN A 483 37.26 -16.34 -10.47
C GLN A 483 36.67 -16.61 -11.85
N PHE A 484 35.47 -17.17 -11.92
CA PHE A 484 34.78 -17.39 -13.18
C PHE A 484 34.41 -16.06 -13.86
N PHE A 485 34.00 -15.07 -13.08
CA PHE A 485 33.67 -13.74 -13.64
C PHE A 485 34.90 -13.06 -14.27
N GLN A 486 36.11 -13.31 -13.72
CA GLN A 486 37.35 -12.82 -14.35
C GLN A 486 37.61 -13.48 -15.71
N VAL A 487 37.41 -14.80 -15.84
CA VAL A 487 37.49 -15.50 -17.13
C VAL A 487 36.57 -14.83 -18.16
N VAL A 488 35.28 -14.60 -17.78
CA VAL A 488 34.32 -13.95 -18.67
C VAL A 488 34.72 -12.50 -19.00
N GLN A 489 35.31 -11.78 -18.08
CA GLN A 489 35.84 -10.44 -18.33
C GLN A 489 37.00 -10.40 -19.32
N ASN A 490 37.82 -11.46 -19.37
CA ASN A 490 38.99 -11.55 -20.24
C ASN A 490 38.63 -11.98 -21.68
N LEU A 491 37.42 -12.47 -21.91
CA LEU A 491 36.96 -12.83 -23.25
C LEU A 491 37.12 -11.67 -24.24
N LYS A 492 37.47 -12.00 -25.48
CA LYS A 492 37.67 -11.04 -26.56
C LYS A 492 36.73 -11.33 -27.73
N LYS A 493 36.26 -10.28 -28.39
CA LYS A 493 35.52 -10.40 -29.65
C LYS A 493 36.38 -11.16 -30.68
N GLY A 494 35.77 -12.07 -31.42
CA GLY A 494 36.42 -12.92 -32.43
C GLY A 494 37.03 -14.21 -31.86
N ALA A 495 37.12 -14.38 -30.52
CA ALA A 495 37.57 -15.63 -29.94
C ALA A 495 36.61 -16.78 -30.26
N VAL A 496 37.16 -17.95 -30.51
CA VAL A 496 36.39 -19.17 -30.77
C VAL A 496 36.33 -19.99 -29.48
N LEU A 497 35.15 -20.42 -29.12
CA LEU A 497 34.88 -21.22 -27.92
C LEU A 497 34.36 -22.60 -28.33
N PRO A 498 34.81 -23.67 -27.70
CA PRO A 498 34.21 -24.99 -27.84
C PRO A 498 32.76 -24.98 -27.35
N VAL A 499 31.87 -25.65 -28.09
CA VAL A 499 30.48 -25.90 -27.65
C VAL A 499 30.44 -27.34 -27.11
N CYS A 500 30.36 -27.47 -25.80
CA CYS A 500 30.35 -28.78 -25.13
C CYS A 500 29.03 -29.52 -25.27
N ALA A 501 27.91 -28.77 -25.29
CA ALA A 501 26.56 -29.32 -25.43
C ALA A 501 25.59 -28.31 -26.07
N LEU A 502 24.59 -28.86 -26.75
CA LEU A 502 23.40 -28.12 -27.25
C LEU A 502 22.19 -28.88 -26.74
N ASP A 503 21.37 -28.21 -25.90
CA ASP A 503 20.27 -28.82 -25.20
C ASP A 503 18.96 -28.04 -25.38
N VAL A 504 17.83 -28.76 -25.31
CA VAL A 504 16.50 -28.15 -25.26
C VAL A 504 16.08 -28.03 -23.82
N LYS A 505 15.89 -26.80 -23.34
CA LYS A 505 15.34 -26.51 -22.01
C LYS A 505 13.86 -26.22 -22.10
N GLU A 506 13.07 -27.10 -21.56
CA GLU A 506 11.62 -26.92 -21.49
C GLU A 506 11.27 -25.86 -20.44
N GLY A 507 10.35 -24.99 -20.77
CA GLY A 507 9.76 -23.99 -19.91
C GLY A 507 8.25 -23.98 -20.04
N GLU A 508 7.57 -23.38 -19.10
CA GLU A 508 6.13 -23.22 -19.10
C GLU A 508 5.78 -21.82 -18.62
N THR A 509 4.82 -21.18 -19.28
CA THR A 509 4.30 -19.89 -18.81
C THR A 509 3.64 -20.07 -17.46
N SER A 510 3.72 -19.07 -16.59
CA SER A 510 3.11 -19.08 -15.27
C SER A 510 2.06 -17.97 -15.12
N PRO A 511 0.98 -18.22 -14.39
CA PRO A 511 -0.01 -17.19 -14.12
C PRO A 511 0.58 -16.07 -13.26
N PRO A 512 -0.07 -14.89 -13.23
CA PRO A 512 0.33 -13.83 -12.34
C PRO A 512 0.23 -14.28 -10.87
N LYS A 513 1.11 -13.74 -10.01
CA LYS A 513 1.11 -14.09 -8.60
C LYS A 513 -0.13 -13.50 -7.89
N ARG A 514 -0.70 -14.27 -6.95
CA ARG A 514 -1.72 -13.76 -6.03
C ARG A 514 -1.17 -12.59 -5.22
N TYR A 515 -2.06 -11.69 -4.86
CA TYR A 515 -1.71 -10.65 -3.89
C TYR A 515 -1.45 -11.26 -2.51
N ASN A 516 -0.41 -10.79 -1.84
CA ASN A 516 -0.30 -10.88 -0.40
C ASN A 516 -0.74 -9.55 0.24
N SER A 517 -0.92 -9.52 1.56
CA SER A 517 -1.42 -8.35 2.27
C SER A 517 -0.58 -7.08 2.00
N GLY A 518 0.75 -7.20 1.99
CA GLY A 518 1.63 -6.07 1.69
C GLY A 518 1.59 -5.64 0.22
N SER A 519 1.62 -6.60 -0.73
CA SER A 519 1.53 -6.26 -2.15
C SER A 519 0.16 -5.69 -2.54
N MET A 520 -0.91 -6.04 -1.80
CA MET A 520 -2.22 -5.43 -1.99
C MET A 520 -2.22 -3.95 -1.60
N ILE A 521 -1.59 -3.58 -0.48
CA ILE A 521 -1.43 -2.19 -0.08
C ILE A 521 -0.68 -1.39 -1.15
N LEU A 522 0.42 -1.94 -1.69
CA LEU A 522 1.15 -1.29 -2.80
C LEU A 522 0.31 -1.20 -4.08
N ALA A 523 -0.52 -2.21 -4.37
CA ALA A 523 -1.41 -2.16 -5.52
C ALA A 523 -2.50 -1.08 -5.35
N MET A 524 -2.98 -0.86 -4.13
CA MET A 524 -3.89 0.25 -3.82
C MET A 524 -3.20 1.61 -4.00
N GLU A 525 -1.97 1.76 -3.52
CA GLU A 525 -1.16 2.97 -3.70
C GLU A 525 -0.87 3.26 -5.17
N ASN A 526 -0.63 2.23 -5.97
CA ASN A 526 -0.30 2.34 -7.38
C ASN A 526 -1.49 2.06 -8.30
N ALA A 527 -2.72 2.14 -7.81
CA ALA A 527 -3.92 1.80 -8.57
C ALA A 527 -4.11 2.66 -9.84
N GLY A 528 -3.48 3.82 -9.90
CA GLY A 528 -3.44 4.65 -11.10
C GLY A 528 -2.91 3.93 -12.35
N GLN A 529 -2.05 2.94 -12.19
CA GLN A 529 -1.55 2.15 -13.32
C GLN A 529 -2.64 1.32 -14.03
N LEU A 530 -3.79 1.13 -13.39
CA LEU A 530 -4.94 0.42 -13.94
C LEU A 530 -5.91 1.35 -14.68
N ILE A 531 -5.66 2.65 -14.70
CA ILE A 531 -6.49 3.67 -15.32
C ILE A 531 -5.91 4.02 -16.69
N GLU A 532 -6.74 3.92 -17.74
CA GLU A 532 -6.34 4.26 -19.12
C GLU A 532 -6.30 5.77 -19.33
N ASP A 533 -7.24 6.51 -18.76
CA ASP A 533 -7.31 7.97 -18.81
C ASP A 533 -6.10 8.61 -18.10
N GLU A 534 -5.31 9.38 -18.85
CA GLU A 534 -4.07 9.99 -18.36
C GLU A 534 -4.31 11.06 -17.30
N GLU A 535 -5.40 11.82 -17.41
CA GLU A 535 -5.73 12.89 -16.46
C GLU A 535 -6.17 12.29 -15.12
N LEU A 536 -7.08 11.32 -15.15
CA LEU A 536 -7.50 10.59 -13.94
C LEU A 536 -6.35 9.77 -13.33
N ARG A 537 -5.47 9.22 -14.16
CA ARG A 537 -4.26 8.54 -13.70
C ARG A 537 -3.33 9.49 -12.95
N ALA A 538 -3.15 10.71 -13.47
CA ALA A 538 -2.33 11.74 -12.85
C ALA A 538 -2.88 12.15 -11.48
N GLN A 539 -4.20 12.23 -11.33
CA GLN A 539 -4.88 12.63 -10.09
C GLN A 539 -4.58 11.72 -8.90
N ILE A 540 -4.50 10.40 -9.10
CA ILE A 540 -4.19 9.45 -8.02
C ILE A 540 -2.74 8.96 -8.05
N LYS A 541 -1.89 9.58 -8.89
CA LYS A 541 -0.46 9.28 -8.92
C LYS A 541 0.19 9.71 -7.60
N GLY A 542 0.69 8.73 -6.85
CA GLY A 542 1.33 8.96 -5.55
C GLY A 542 0.40 8.88 -4.34
N SER A 543 -0.92 9.00 -4.51
CA SER A 543 -1.90 8.78 -3.44
C SER A 543 -2.66 7.46 -3.57
N GLY A 544 -2.93 7.01 -4.81
CA GLY A 544 -3.65 5.76 -5.09
C GLY A 544 -5.13 5.79 -4.69
N ILE A 545 -5.69 4.62 -4.38
CA ILE A 545 -7.04 4.46 -3.82
C ILE A 545 -6.96 4.22 -2.32
N GLY A 546 -7.81 4.92 -1.57
CA GLY A 546 -7.71 4.99 -0.11
C GLY A 546 -6.48 5.78 0.34
N THR A 547 -6.51 6.28 1.56
CA THR A 547 -5.38 7.00 2.16
C THR A 547 -4.43 6.03 2.89
N SER A 548 -3.22 6.48 3.19
CA SER A 548 -2.29 5.74 4.07
C SER A 548 -2.94 5.30 5.39
N ALA A 549 -3.84 6.11 5.94
CA ALA A 549 -4.57 5.79 7.16
C ALA A 549 -5.62 4.67 6.98
N THR A 550 -6.27 4.57 5.82
CA THR A 550 -7.47 3.73 5.62
C THR A 550 -7.21 2.40 4.89
N ARG A 551 -6.14 2.29 4.10
CA ARG A 551 -5.87 1.09 3.27
C ARG A 551 -5.86 -0.21 4.07
N ALA A 552 -5.17 -0.22 5.22
CA ALA A 552 -5.07 -1.41 6.07
C ALA A 552 -6.43 -1.79 6.70
N GLU A 553 -7.21 -0.80 7.15
CA GLU A 553 -8.54 -1.02 7.73
C GLU A 553 -9.56 -1.51 6.69
N ILE A 554 -9.49 -1.00 5.45
CA ILE A 554 -10.32 -1.51 4.34
C ILE A 554 -10.04 -2.99 4.09
N LEU A 555 -8.78 -3.39 4.04
CA LEU A 555 -8.39 -4.78 3.84
C LEU A 555 -8.87 -5.66 5.00
N LYS A 556 -8.69 -5.21 6.24
CA LYS A 556 -9.16 -5.86 7.45
C LYS A 556 -10.69 -6.00 7.46
N LYS A 557 -11.43 -4.97 7.06
CA LYS A 557 -12.88 -5.00 6.93
C LYS A 557 -13.34 -6.05 5.92
N LEU A 558 -12.74 -6.12 4.74
CA LEU A 558 -13.06 -7.12 3.71
C LEU A 558 -12.84 -8.56 4.21
N ILE A 559 -11.80 -8.79 5.02
CA ILE A 559 -11.55 -10.09 5.65
C ILE A 559 -12.59 -10.37 6.74
N HIS A 560 -12.91 -9.37 7.57
CA HIS A 560 -13.88 -9.50 8.66
C HIS A 560 -15.29 -9.85 8.16
N ILE A 561 -15.77 -9.17 7.11
CA ILE A 561 -17.08 -9.45 6.49
C ILE A 561 -17.05 -10.67 5.55
N LYS A 562 -15.93 -11.40 5.53
CA LYS A 562 -15.74 -12.66 4.78
C LYS A 562 -15.87 -12.52 3.26
N TYR A 563 -15.53 -11.36 2.70
CA TYR A 563 -15.39 -11.24 1.25
C TYR A 563 -14.02 -11.74 0.78
N LEU A 564 -13.01 -11.53 1.62
CA LEU A 564 -11.66 -12.03 1.39
C LEU A 564 -11.22 -12.97 2.51
N SER A 565 -10.27 -13.83 2.19
CA SER A 565 -9.59 -14.73 3.13
C SER A 565 -8.11 -14.42 3.14
N LEU A 566 -7.50 -14.42 4.33
CA LEU A 566 -6.06 -14.19 4.54
C LEU A 566 -5.40 -15.43 5.12
N ASN A 567 -4.42 -15.98 4.43
CA ASN A 567 -3.53 -16.98 4.99
C ASN A 567 -2.48 -16.31 5.88
N LYS A 568 -2.58 -16.50 7.20
CA LYS A 568 -1.70 -15.83 8.19
C LYS A 568 -0.21 -16.19 8.02
N LYS A 569 0.13 -17.41 7.56
CA LYS A 569 1.54 -17.83 7.39
C LYS A 569 2.19 -17.23 6.14
N THR A 570 1.47 -17.20 5.03
CA THR A 570 2.00 -16.72 3.74
C THR A 570 1.61 -15.27 3.45
N GLN A 571 0.67 -14.73 4.22
CA GLN A 571 0.02 -13.43 3.98
C GLN A 571 -0.71 -13.34 2.62
N ILE A 572 -0.96 -14.47 1.95
CA ILE A 572 -1.70 -14.51 0.68
C ILE A 572 -3.17 -14.22 0.93
N ILE A 573 -3.74 -13.39 0.06
CA ILE A 573 -5.15 -13.01 0.04
C ILE A 573 -5.82 -13.71 -1.14
N THR A 574 -7.00 -14.28 -0.88
CA THR A 574 -7.88 -14.89 -1.90
C THR A 574 -9.32 -14.44 -1.67
N PRO A 575 -10.16 -14.41 -2.69
CA PRO A 575 -11.59 -14.19 -2.47
C PRO A 575 -12.21 -15.41 -1.74
N THR A 576 -13.34 -15.18 -1.12
CA THR A 576 -14.24 -16.25 -0.68
C THR A 576 -15.35 -16.44 -1.72
N LEU A 577 -16.15 -17.49 -1.62
CA LEU A 577 -17.32 -17.65 -2.49
C LEU A 577 -18.29 -16.46 -2.33
N GLN A 578 -18.54 -16.02 -1.10
CA GLN A 578 -19.37 -14.84 -0.84
C GLN A 578 -18.79 -13.58 -1.50
N GLY A 579 -17.48 -13.41 -1.43
CA GLY A 579 -16.78 -12.26 -2.06
C GLY A 579 -16.95 -12.28 -3.58
N GLU A 580 -16.83 -13.43 -4.24
CA GLU A 580 -17.07 -13.54 -5.68
C GLU A 580 -18.53 -13.28 -6.05
N MET A 581 -19.48 -13.79 -5.25
CA MET A 581 -20.90 -13.52 -5.47
C MET A 581 -21.22 -12.02 -5.37
N VAL A 582 -20.66 -11.34 -4.38
CA VAL A 582 -20.81 -9.88 -4.24
C VAL A 582 -20.14 -9.15 -5.42
N TYR A 583 -18.97 -9.58 -5.85
CA TYR A 583 -18.34 -9.06 -7.06
C TYR A 583 -19.26 -9.17 -8.29
N ASP A 584 -19.86 -10.34 -8.52
CA ASP A 584 -20.76 -10.58 -9.65
C ASP A 584 -22.01 -9.71 -9.57
N VAL A 585 -22.61 -9.56 -8.38
CA VAL A 585 -23.72 -8.63 -8.14
C VAL A 585 -23.34 -7.20 -8.51
N VAL A 586 -22.20 -6.71 -8.05
CA VAL A 586 -21.75 -5.35 -8.35
C VAL A 586 -21.40 -5.19 -9.83
N ASN A 587 -20.77 -6.20 -10.44
CA ASN A 587 -20.41 -6.18 -11.86
C ASN A 587 -21.63 -6.11 -12.78
N GLN A 588 -22.74 -6.74 -12.37
CA GLN A 588 -24.01 -6.77 -13.10
C GLN A 588 -24.99 -5.64 -12.69
N SER A 589 -24.57 -4.75 -11.80
CA SER A 589 -25.41 -3.64 -11.31
C SER A 589 -24.68 -2.29 -11.35
N ILE A 590 -23.74 -2.05 -10.41
CA ILE A 590 -22.99 -0.77 -10.31
C ILE A 590 -21.51 -1.03 -10.60
N ARG A 591 -21.22 -1.47 -11.83
CA ARG A 591 -19.87 -1.90 -12.27
C ARG A 591 -18.77 -0.89 -11.96
N SER A 592 -19.08 0.41 -12.01
CA SER A 592 -18.11 1.48 -11.75
C SER A 592 -17.46 1.39 -10.36
N LEU A 593 -18.14 0.82 -9.35
CA LEU A 593 -17.58 0.61 -8.02
C LEU A 593 -16.41 -0.39 -7.99
N LEU A 594 -16.25 -1.22 -9.03
CA LEU A 594 -15.16 -2.19 -9.14
C LEU A 594 -13.87 -1.60 -9.72
N ASN A 595 -13.92 -0.36 -10.24
CA ASN A 595 -12.80 0.25 -10.95
C ASN A 595 -12.23 1.44 -10.16
N PRO A 596 -10.91 1.66 -10.22
CA PRO A 596 -10.26 2.80 -9.57
C PRO A 596 -10.62 4.15 -10.19
N GLU A 597 -11.09 4.18 -11.46
CA GLU A 597 -11.52 5.38 -12.19
C GLU A 597 -12.59 6.18 -11.44
N LEU A 598 -13.57 5.50 -10.84
CA LEU A 598 -14.60 6.15 -10.04
C LEU A 598 -13.97 6.93 -8.88
N THR A 599 -13.06 6.29 -8.14
CA THR A 599 -12.34 6.94 -7.03
C THR A 599 -11.51 8.13 -7.50
N ALA A 600 -10.77 7.98 -8.60
CA ALA A 600 -9.96 9.05 -9.17
C ALA A 600 -10.81 10.25 -9.59
N SER A 601 -11.95 10.00 -10.24
CA SER A 601 -12.86 11.05 -10.68
C SER A 601 -13.42 11.87 -9.50
N TRP A 602 -13.82 11.21 -8.42
CA TRP A 602 -14.33 11.89 -7.23
C TRP A 602 -13.23 12.62 -6.46
N GLU A 603 -12.03 12.02 -6.30
CA GLU A 603 -10.89 12.71 -5.67
C GLU A 603 -10.45 13.96 -6.46
N LYS A 604 -10.54 13.93 -7.80
CA LYS A 604 -10.32 15.09 -8.65
C LYS A 604 -11.31 16.21 -8.33
N GLY A 605 -12.61 15.87 -8.20
CA GLY A 605 -13.63 16.83 -7.79
C GLY A 605 -13.35 17.43 -6.41
N LEU A 606 -12.93 16.62 -5.42
CA LEU A 606 -12.55 17.11 -4.09
C LEU A 606 -11.33 18.04 -4.12
N THR A 607 -10.38 17.80 -5.03
CA THR A 607 -9.23 18.69 -5.24
C THR A 607 -9.71 20.04 -5.76
N TYR A 608 -10.60 20.06 -6.75
CA TYR A 608 -11.18 21.31 -7.28
C TYR A 608 -11.94 22.11 -6.22
N VAL A 609 -12.63 21.44 -5.27
CA VAL A 609 -13.24 22.14 -4.13
C VAL A 609 -12.17 22.72 -3.20
N ALA A 610 -11.12 21.96 -2.87
CA ALA A 610 -10.04 22.43 -2.00
C ALA A 610 -9.28 23.63 -2.61
N ASP A 611 -9.16 23.67 -3.93
CA ASP A 611 -8.51 24.76 -4.67
C ASP A 611 -9.47 25.94 -4.95
N GLY A 612 -10.78 25.76 -4.63
CA GLY A 612 -11.81 26.79 -4.85
C GLY A 612 -12.26 26.92 -6.32
N GLU A 613 -11.95 25.93 -7.17
CA GLU A 613 -12.35 25.92 -8.59
C GLU A 613 -13.82 25.56 -8.81
N ILE A 614 -14.39 24.72 -7.94
CA ILE A 614 -15.83 24.41 -7.90
C ILE A 614 -16.37 24.57 -6.49
N THR A 615 -17.67 24.88 -6.39
CA THR A 615 -18.33 25.02 -5.10
C THR A 615 -18.69 23.67 -4.47
N PRO A 616 -18.84 23.61 -3.13
CA PRO A 616 -19.39 22.43 -2.46
C PRO A 616 -20.75 21.99 -2.99
N ASP A 617 -21.62 22.95 -3.34
CA ASP A 617 -22.97 22.65 -3.85
C ASP A 617 -22.92 22.00 -5.24
N GLU A 618 -22.07 22.47 -6.14
CA GLU A 618 -21.86 21.83 -7.45
C GLU A 618 -21.37 20.38 -7.29
N TYR A 619 -20.49 20.14 -6.33
CA TYR A 619 -20.03 18.78 -6.03
C TYR A 619 -21.17 17.89 -5.51
N MET A 620 -21.96 18.39 -4.57
CA MET A 620 -23.12 17.67 -4.00
C MET A 620 -24.18 17.37 -5.06
N GLN A 621 -24.50 18.30 -5.94
CA GLN A 621 -25.45 18.07 -7.04
C GLN A 621 -24.99 16.92 -7.96
N LYS A 622 -23.70 16.85 -8.30
CA LYS A 622 -23.14 15.75 -9.09
C LYS A 622 -23.23 14.41 -8.34
N LEU A 623 -22.97 14.42 -7.03
CA LEU A 623 -23.05 13.24 -6.19
C LEU A 623 -24.50 12.72 -6.08
N ASP A 624 -25.45 13.59 -5.81
CA ASP A 624 -26.87 13.26 -5.70
C ASP A 624 -27.39 12.68 -7.03
N HIS A 625 -27.06 13.33 -8.16
CA HIS A 625 -27.42 12.83 -9.48
C HIS A 625 -26.84 11.42 -9.74
N PHE A 626 -25.58 11.19 -9.38
CA PHE A 626 -24.95 9.88 -9.51
C PHE A 626 -25.69 8.82 -8.68
N ILE A 627 -25.99 9.10 -7.41
CA ILE A 627 -26.68 8.17 -6.52
C ILE A 627 -28.11 7.88 -7.00
N ILE A 628 -28.86 8.89 -7.40
CA ILE A 628 -30.22 8.74 -7.96
C ILE A 628 -30.17 7.84 -9.21
N SER A 629 -29.34 8.21 -10.17
CA SER A 629 -29.24 7.51 -11.45
C SER A 629 -28.87 6.02 -11.26
N ARG A 630 -27.89 5.72 -10.39
CA ARG A 630 -27.49 4.33 -10.12
C ARG A 630 -28.54 3.56 -9.33
N THR A 631 -29.20 4.21 -8.37
CA THR A 631 -30.28 3.58 -7.58
C THR A 631 -31.46 3.21 -8.48
N GLU A 632 -31.94 4.11 -9.29
CA GLU A 632 -33.07 3.85 -10.19
C GLU A 632 -32.71 2.83 -11.29
N GLY A 633 -31.48 2.87 -11.81
CA GLY A 633 -30.98 1.87 -12.72
C GLY A 633 -31.04 0.47 -12.13
N VAL A 634 -30.53 0.27 -10.90
CA VAL A 634 -30.52 -1.02 -10.22
C VAL A 634 -31.92 -1.51 -9.85
N LYS A 635 -32.83 -0.62 -9.43
CA LYS A 635 -34.22 -0.98 -9.13
C LYS A 635 -34.91 -1.65 -10.33
N ARG A 636 -34.61 -1.22 -11.56
CA ARG A 636 -35.19 -1.74 -12.82
C ARG A 636 -34.59 -3.09 -13.25
N LEU A 637 -33.44 -3.51 -12.72
CA LEU A 637 -32.79 -4.78 -13.08
C LEU A 637 -33.62 -5.98 -12.59
N ASN A 638 -33.70 -7.02 -13.41
CA ASN A 638 -34.30 -8.30 -13.07
C ASN A 638 -33.36 -9.46 -13.45
N ASN A 639 -32.12 -9.39 -12.97
CA ASN A 639 -30.99 -10.25 -13.36
C ASN A 639 -30.61 -11.29 -12.32
N GLN A 640 -31.43 -11.50 -11.26
CA GLN A 640 -31.12 -12.46 -10.18
C GLN A 640 -30.97 -13.89 -10.68
N TYR A 641 -31.70 -14.26 -11.73
CA TYR A 641 -31.61 -15.60 -12.34
C TYR A 641 -30.26 -15.81 -13.03
N GLN A 642 -29.81 -14.81 -13.78
CA GLN A 642 -28.50 -14.85 -14.46
C GLN A 642 -27.34 -14.94 -13.47
N LEU A 643 -27.44 -14.28 -12.33
CA LEU A 643 -26.41 -14.32 -11.28
C LEU A 643 -26.18 -15.72 -10.71
N LYS A 644 -27.19 -16.60 -10.76
CA LYS A 644 -27.03 -17.99 -10.31
C LYS A 644 -25.99 -18.75 -11.13
N GLU A 645 -25.91 -18.51 -12.43
CA GLU A 645 -24.90 -19.15 -13.29
C GLU A 645 -23.48 -18.74 -12.88
N PHE A 646 -23.25 -17.45 -12.56
CA PHE A 646 -21.98 -16.97 -12.04
C PHE A 646 -21.65 -17.60 -10.68
N TYR A 647 -22.66 -17.73 -9.79
CA TYR A 647 -22.47 -18.37 -8.49
C TYR A 647 -22.09 -19.85 -8.64
N ASP A 648 -22.76 -20.58 -9.53
CA ASP A 648 -22.48 -21.99 -9.83
C ASP A 648 -21.07 -22.15 -10.44
N ALA A 649 -20.66 -21.25 -11.31
CA ALA A 649 -19.32 -21.24 -11.88
C ALA A 649 -18.25 -21.00 -10.81
N ALA A 650 -18.43 -20.00 -9.94
CA ALA A 650 -17.51 -19.70 -8.85
C ALA A 650 -17.44 -20.84 -7.81
N ALA A 651 -18.58 -21.41 -7.44
CA ALA A 651 -18.68 -22.42 -6.38
C ALA A 651 -17.85 -23.70 -6.67
N LYS A 652 -17.57 -24.00 -7.95
CA LYS A 652 -16.72 -25.13 -8.34
C LYS A 652 -15.33 -25.08 -7.70
N TYR A 653 -14.81 -23.90 -7.44
CA TYR A 653 -13.48 -23.69 -6.86
C TYR A 653 -13.45 -23.71 -5.32
N TYR A 654 -14.63 -23.71 -4.67
CA TYR A 654 -14.77 -23.67 -3.21
C TYR A 654 -15.32 -24.96 -2.60
N LYS A 655 -15.63 -25.98 -3.42
CA LYS A 655 -16.04 -27.30 -2.92
C LYS A 655 -14.84 -27.96 -2.25
N LYS A 656 -15.01 -28.38 -0.98
CA LYS A 656 -14.02 -29.23 -0.32
C LYS A 656 -13.86 -30.52 -1.15
N PRO A 657 -12.63 -31.02 -1.39
CA PRO A 657 -12.48 -32.35 -1.92
C PRO A 657 -13.24 -33.33 -0.99
N VAL A 658 -14.11 -34.12 -1.56
CA VAL A 658 -14.82 -35.17 -0.83
C VAL A 658 -13.76 -36.06 -0.21
N SER A 659 -13.67 -36.09 1.11
CA SER A 659 -12.78 -37.01 1.81
C SER A 659 -13.23 -38.43 1.46
N SER A 660 -12.40 -39.14 0.67
CA SER A 660 -12.61 -40.58 0.43
C SER A 660 -12.68 -41.31 1.77
N ASN A 661 -13.82 -41.93 1.99
CA ASN A 661 -14.12 -43.01 2.91
C ASN A 661 -13.20 -43.20 4.12
N ARG A 662 -13.65 -42.75 5.27
CA ARG A 662 -13.40 -43.47 6.52
C ARG A 662 -14.34 -44.70 6.52
N THR A 663 -13.84 -45.85 6.12
CA THR A 663 -14.41 -47.16 6.41
C THR A 663 -14.58 -47.26 7.92
N SER A 664 -15.81 -47.28 8.36
CA SER A 664 -16.21 -47.64 9.71
C SER A 664 -15.81 -49.09 9.99
N ARG A 665 -14.73 -49.30 10.74
CA ARG A 665 -14.50 -50.57 11.42
C ARG A 665 -15.56 -50.71 12.53
N LYS A 666 -16.59 -51.51 12.30
CA LYS A 666 -17.45 -52.08 13.32
C LYS A 666 -16.56 -52.89 14.27
N LYS A 667 -16.50 -52.51 15.54
CA LYS A 667 -16.07 -53.40 16.61
C LYS A 667 -17.23 -54.36 16.90
N GLU A 668 -17.07 -55.62 16.52
CA GLU A 668 -17.84 -56.71 17.06
C GLU A 668 -17.44 -56.90 18.52
N ASN A 669 -18.42 -56.73 19.42
CA ASN A 669 -18.34 -57.18 20.80
C ASN A 669 -18.61 -58.67 20.81
N GLN A 670 -17.59 -59.50 21.04
CA GLN A 670 -17.78 -60.86 21.54
C GLN A 670 -17.95 -60.79 23.07
N LYS A 671 -19.14 -61.08 23.52
CA LYS A 671 -19.41 -61.62 24.87
C LYS A 671 -18.94 -63.07 24.87
N GLY A 672 -18.08 -63.47 25.79
CA GLY A 672 -17.71 -64.81 26.16
C GLY A 672 -17.69 -64.92 27.66
N GLU A 673 -18.57 -65.80 28.15
CA GLU A 673 -18.72 -66.19 29.53
C GLU A 673 -17.45 -66.88 30.08
N SER A 674 -17.13 -66.63 31.30
CA SER A 674 -16.98 -67.52 32.50
C SER A 674 -16.23 -66.72 33.61
#